data_5ca79eeeb253d5ee97f927cbdb6d949e
#
_entry.id   5ca79eeeb253d5ee97f927cbdb6d949e
#
_cell.length_a   1.000
_cell.length_b   1.000
_cell.length_c   1.000
_cell.angle_alpha   90.00
_cell.angle_beta   90.00
_cell.angle_gamma   90.00
#
_symmetry.space_group_name_H-M   'P 1'
#
loop_
_entity.id
_entity.type
_entity.pdbx_description
1 polymer ?
#
loop_
_entity_poly.entity_id
_entity_poly.type
_entity_poly.pdbx_seq_one_letter_code
_entity_poly.pdbx_strand_id
1 'polypeptide(L)'
;MFKKKKTPPPAAASESEDNLPKQKPGRFSKLRAILLNRSFLIVTVTLLVPLLAALGVFQTLEYSVTNQFFQLRGPIAHSEDIIIVAIDDESFQQTGLQWPWPRDYIAKIVAGISAGKPKVISIDAFFFEPSNNRATIAVSGEDVQKISGGAISTEQLIAALGTIGMSVEGEGGEYKLTVDAGQQQDKVFAEALAAAGNVVLNSEINVDNSGGASIERYIQPIDILKDAAYMTAAANFTADADGFVRRFPMFVVSKRDKQAHYTWPAMSAFTYMREALPTQMRATGNVTIGTGPGKTVAPLRSGFFNINFRGPAKTYRYIPAYQIPIGDHPPETFTDKIVLIGATSSSLQDIWPTPFLSRANSSQTPGVEVGAHAIDTIIHGDYMITYPVNMGALIALIVGLLAVALTRIEKLAIGLVLLAVLIGGYLAGSYLLFSRLNTVVAVAGPLVAMVLSYAVPTVERAAAEAKKRQEIKGAFSSYLSPAMVEIVAKDPSKLQLGGEEREMTILFSDIRGFSGISELFDAHGLVGYINKFLTPMTNVIQDHNGTIDKYVGDCIMAFWNAPLDDPEHASNACACAVALNRLLAPLNETFKAAADAAGRKHLPLRAGIGMNTGTTVVGNMGSDTRFNYTVMGDSVNVASRLESSSKQYGIVLVVGETTRALAPQFAALEIDKVVVKGKTEALHSFTLLGEPEVALTPGFLKLEEAHKEMLRLFRSQDWAGAHAKITECRGLEPEGLCVEPGVGLRKLYDMYADRIEHYKEEPPGADWDGSYHAKEK
;
A
#
# COMPACT_ATOMS: atom_id res chain seq x y z
N MET A 1 -8.42 18.24 -93.95
CA MET A 1 -7.96 17.11 -93.13
C MET A 1 -7.55 17.67 -91.80
N PHE A 2 -8.47 17.72 -90.86
CA PHE A 2 -8.27 18.33 -89.56
C PHE A 2 -8.17 17.19 -88.53
N LYS A 3 -7.02 17.04 -87.87
CA LYS A 3 -6.83 16.15 -86.70
C LYS A 3 -7.44 16.81 -85.44
N LYS A 4 -8.49 16.19 -84.87
CA LYS A 4 -9.05 16.56 -83.58
C LYS A 4 -8.05 16.23 -82.46
N LYS A 5 -7.63 17.27 -81.72
CA LYS A 5 -6.94 17.09 -80.41
C LYS A 5 -7.92 16.54 -79.37
N LYS A 6 -7.57 15.42 -78.79
CA LYS A 6 -8.28 14.87 -77.59
C LYS A 6 -7.84 15.66 -76.35
N THR A 7 -8.81 16.22 -75.63
CA THR A 7 -8.66 16.76 -74.28
C THR A 7 -8.44 15.60 -73.31
N PRO A 8 -7.55 15.73 -72.32
CA PRO A 8 -7.39 14.72 -71.26
C PRO A 8 -8.57 14.78 -70.28
N PRO A 9 -8.95 13.65 -69.63
CA PRO A 9 -10.03 13.60 -68.64
C PRO A 9 -9.62 14.32 -67.33
N PRO A 10 -10.59 14.81 -66.57
CA PRO A 10 -10.34 15.51 -65.31
C PRO A 10 -9.70 14.55 -64.27
N ALA A 11 -8.75 15.07 -63.52
CA ALA A 11 -8.06 14.38 -62.42
C ALA A 11 -9.06 13.86 -61.39
N ALA A 12 -8.92 12.59 -61.04
CA ALA A 12 -9.66 11.94 -59.99
C ALA A 12 -9.40 12.62 -58.64
N ALA A 13 -10.46 12.83 -57.90
CA ALA A 13 -10.41 13.30 -56.53
C ALA A 13 -9.53 12.41 -55.68
N SER A 14 -8.70 13.04 -54.86
CA SER A 14 -7.86 12.38 -53.85
C SER A 14 -8.72 11.54 -52.92
N GLU A 15 -8.58 10.24 -53.01
CA GLU A 15 -9.03 9.30 -51.99
C GLU A 15 -8.36 9.64 -50.65
N SER A 16 -9.20 9.80 -49.66
CA SER A 16 -8.88 10.04 -48.27
C SER A 16 -7.82 9.07 -47.71
N GLU A 17 -6.96 9.61 -46.86
CA GLU A 17 -5.93 8.94 -46.06
C GLU A 17 -6.49 7.94 -45.01
N ASP A 18 -7.34 7.00 -45.37
CA ASP A 18 -7.93 6.04 -44.43
C ASP A 18 -7.46 4.58 -44.64
N ASN A 19 -6.37 4.39 -45.41
CA ASN A 19 -5.78 3.06 -45.65
C ASN A 19 -4.31 2.95 -45.22
N LEU A 20 -3.96 3.38 -43.99
CA LEU A 20 -2.77 2.91 -43.33
C LEU A 20 -3.05 1.48 -42.79
N PRO A 21 -2.23 0.47 -43.17
CA PRO A 21 -2.41 -0.89 -42.66
C PRO A 21 -2.26 -0.87 -41.12
N LYS A 22 -3.34 -1.20 -40.40
CA LYS A 22 -3.31 -1.41 -38.95
C LYS A 22 -2.20 -2.42 -38.65
N GLN A 23 -1.06 -1.95 -38.17
CA GLN A 23 0.03 -2.82 -37.71
C GLN A 23 -0.55 -3.83 -36.70
N LYS A 24 -0.45 -5.12 -37.04
CA LYS A 24 -0.85 -6.20 -36.11
C LYS A 24 -0.08 -5.99 -34.81
N PRO A 25 -0.78 -5.94 -33.67
CA PRO A 25 -0.12 -5.70 -32.39
C PRO A 25 0.97 -6.75 -32.18
N GLY A 26 2.20 -6.29 -31.92
CA GLY A 26 3.35 -7.16 -31.72
C GLY A 26 3.11 -8.15 -30.57
N ARG A 27 3.85 -9.27 -30.52
CA ARG A 27 3.75 -10.28 -29.45
C ARG A 27 3.76 -9.65 -28.03
N PHE A 28 4.56 -8.60 -27.83
CA PHE A 28 4.64 -7.86 -26.56
C PHE A 28 3.38 -7.08 -26.22
N SER A 29 2.69 -6.49 -27.19
CA SER A 29 1.44 -5.76 -26.94
C SER A 29 0.29 -6.72 -26.64
N LYS A 30 0.27 -7.91 -27.26
CA LYS A 30 -0.70 -8.98 -26.93
C LYS A 30 -0.43 -9.55 -25.54
N LEU A 31 0.83 -9.79 -25.18
CA LEU A 31 1.19 -10.26 -23.83
C LEU A 31 0.81 -9.23 -22.76
N ARG A 32 1.08 -7.95 -23.02
CA ARG A 32 0.67 -6.84 -22.14
C ARG A 32 -0.85 -6.73 -21.99
N ALA A 33 -1.61 -6.92 -23.07
CA ALA A 33 -3.06 -6.94 -23.03
C ALA A 33 -3.63 -8.14 -22.25
N ILE A 34 -2.99 -9.32 -22.33
CA ILE A 34 -3.35 -10.50 -21.55
C ILE A 34 -3.01 -10.29 -20.06
N LEU A 35 -1.83 -9.77 -19.75
CA LEU A 35 -1.38 -9.49 -18.38
C LEU A 35 -2.21 -8.40 -17.69
N LEU A 36 -2.76 -7.46 -18.45
CA LEU A 36 -3.64 -6.40 -17.98
C LEU A 36 -5.13 -6.80 -18.02
N ASN A 37 -5.46 -8.04 -18.42
CA ASN A 37 -6.83 -8.52 -18.36
C ASN A 37 -7.20 -8.78 -16.90
N ARG A 38 -8.24 -8.10 -16.42
CA ARG A 38 -8.75 -8.17 -15.05
C ARG A 38 -8.92 -9.61 -14.54
N SER A 39 -9.56 -10.44 -15.33
CA SER A 39 -9.79 -11.85 -14.96
C SER A 39 -8.47 -12.63 -14.85
N PHE A 40 -7.51 -12.36 -15.73
CA PHE A 40 -6.20 -13.00 -15.71
C PHE A 40 -5.41 -12.63 -14.45
N LEU A 41 -5.37 -11.33 -14.09
CA LEU A 41 -4.66 -10.86 -12.91
C LEU A 41 -5.22 -11.46 -11.61
N ILE A 42 -6.55 -11.48 -11.46
CA ILE A 42 -7.23 -12.08 -10.31
C ILE A 42 -6.90 -13.56 -10.20
N VAL A 43 -7.03 -14.31 -11.30
CA VAL A 43 -6.73 -15.74 -11.34
C VAL A 43 -5.25 -15.98 -11.01
N THR A 44 -4.35 -15.19 -11.59
CA THR A 44 -2.91 -15.33 -11.36
C THR A 44 -2.56 -15.12 -9.89
N VAL A 45 -3.05 -14.06 -9.24
CA VAL A 45 -2.77 -13.82 -7.82
C VAL A 45 -3.37 -14.89 -6.93
N THR A 46 -4.61 -15.30 -7.20
CA THR A 46 -5.33 -16.31 -6.41
C THR A 46 -4.68 -17.70 -6.51
N LEU A 47 -3.99 -18.03 -7.61
CA LEU A 47 -3.26 -19.28 -7.78
C LEU A 47 -1.78 -19.20 -7.40
N LEU A 48 -1.14 -18.04 -7.59
CA LEU A 48 0.28 -17.86 -7.33
C LEU A 48 0.62 -18.00 -5.84
N VAL A 49 -0.17 -17.39 -4.95
CA VAL A 49 0.12 -17.46 -3.50
C VAL A 49 0.01 -18.89 -2.96
N PRO A 50 -1.02 -19.67 -3.25
CA PRO A 50 -1.06 -21.10 -2.91
C PRO A 50 0.10 -21.91 -3.51
N LEU A 51 0.51 -21.62 -4.74
CA LEU A 51 1.67 -22.26 -5.36
C LEU A 51 2.96 -21.94 -4.60
N LEU A 52 3.19 -20.68 -4.27
CA LEU A 52 4.35 -20.27 -3.45
C LEU A 52 4.30 -20.89 -2.04
N ALA A 53 3.11 -21.03 -1.47
CA ALA A 53 2.92 -21.74 -0.21
C ALA A 53 3.26 -23.23 -0.35
N ALA A 54 2.85 -23.89 -1.43
CA ALA A 54 3.20 -25.29 -1.73
C ALA A 54 4.71 -25.49 -1.93
N LEU A 55 5.41 -24.48 -2.45
CA LEU A 55 6.87 -24.47 -2.60
C LEU A 55 7.62 -24.12 -1.29
N GLY A 56 6.91 -23.85 -0.19
CA GLY A 56 7.51 -23.56 1.11
C GLY A 56 8.05 -22.13 1.27
N VAL A 57 7.74 -21.20 0.36
CA VAL A 57 8.25 -19.81 0.41
C VAL A 57 7.93 -19.10 1.72
N PHE A 58 6.80 -19.44 2.36
CA PHE A 58 6.37 -18.83 3.62
C PHE A 58 6.85 -19.55 4.87
N GLN A 59 7.71 -20.60 4.75
CA GLN A 59 8.07 -21.47 5.87
C GLN A 59 8.72 -20.74 7.05
N THR A 60 9.60 -19.78 6.78
CA THR A 60 10.25 -18.97 7.84
C THR A 60 9.22 -18.11 8.59
N LEU A 61 8.22 -17.57 7.87
CA LEU A 61 7.14 -16.81 8.50
C LEU A 61 6.22 -17.72 9.32
N GLU A 62 5.92 -18.93 8.82
CA GLU A 62 5.16 -19.94 9.57
C GLU A 62 5.85 -20.32 10.89
N TYR A 63 7.17 -20.47 10.87
CA TYR A 63 7.97 -20.71 12.08
C TYR A 63 7.86 -19.55 13.08
N SER A 64 7.94 -18.29 12.59
CA SER A 64 7.78 -17.12 13.45
C SER A 64 6.40 -17.05 14.09
N VAL A 65 5.33 -17.34 13.33
CA VAL A 65 3.96 -17.39 13.85
C VAL A 65 3.82 -18.50 14.89
N THR A 66 4.39 -19.68 14.63
CA THR A 66 4.37 -20.80 15.58
C THR A 66 5.04 -20.42 16.89
N ASN A 67 6.20 -19.74 16.84
CA ASN A 67 6.87 -19.24 18.04
C ASN A 67 5.99 -18.26 18.82
N GLN A 68 5.31 -17.32 18.11
CA GLN A 68 4.37 -16.40 18.75
C GLN A 68 3.20 -17.13 19.41
N PHE A 69 2.71 -18.21 18.82
CA PHE A 69 1.63 -18.99 19.42
C PHE A 69 2.09 -19.70 20.70
N PHE A 70 3.32 -20.22 20.78
CA PHE A 70 3.90 -20.74 22.02
C PHE A 70 3.99 -19.65 23.08
N GLN A 71 4.47 -18.45 22.74
CA GLN A 71 4.59 -17.31 23.65
C GLN A 71 3.24 -16.81 24.14
N LEU A 72 2.23 -16.74 23.26
CA LEU A 72 0.86 -16.34 23.61
C LEU A 72 0.15 -17.38 24.47
N ARG A 73 0.38 -18.66 24.23
CA ARG A 73 -0.14 -19.75 25.06
C ARG A 73 0.47 -19.70 26.46
N GLY A 74 1.72 -19.29 26.55
CA GLY A 74 2.49 -19.32 27.80
C GLY A 74 2.91 -20.73 28.25
N PRO A 75 3.52 -20.85 29.43
CA PRO A 75 3.89 -22.13 30.02
C PRO A 75 2.66 -23.00 30.31
N ILE A 76 2.81 -24.32 30.12
CA ILE A 76 1.81 -25.33 30.45
C ILE A 76 2.36 -26.30 31.48
N ALA A 77 1.51 -27.12 32.09
CA ALA A 77 1.92 -28.13 33.05
C ALA A 77 2.99 -29.04 32.46
N HIS A 78 4.01 -29.33 33.28
CA HIS A 78 5.11 -30.23 32.96
C HIS A 78 5.16 -31.37 33.97
N SER A 79 5.88 -32.43 33.64
CA SER A 79 6.06 -33.56 34.53
C SER A 79 7.00 -33.18 35.67
N GLU A 80 6.54 -33.37 36.91
CA GLU A 80 7.34 -33.24 38.11
C GLU A 80 8.33 -34.44 38.30
N ASP A 81 8.22 -35.46 37.43
CA ASP A 81 9.07 -36.62 37.46
C ASP A 81 10.41 -36.43 36.73
N ILE A 82 10.59 -35.32 36.03
CA ILE A 82 11.83 -34.99 35.32
C ILE A 82 12.65 -34.02 36.18
N ILE A 83 13.87 -34.45 36.52
CA ILE A 83 14.85 -33.67 37.31
C ILE A 83 16.10 -33.50 36.44
N ILE A 84 16.61 -32.28 36.35
CA ILE A 84 17.86 -31.96 35.66
C ILE A 84 18.97 -31.76 36.73
N VAL A 85 19.96 -32.62 36.70
CA VAL A 85 21.20 -32.45 37.47
C VAL A 85 22.15 -31.62 36.60
N ALA A 86 22.29 -30.37 36.97
CA ALA A 86 22.87 -29.33 36.15
C ALA A 86 24.39 -29.26 36.29
N ILE A 87 25.10 -29.40 35.18
CA ILE A 87 26.53 -29.06 35.10
C ILE A 87 26.58 -27.57 34.77
N ASP A 88 26.53 -26.75 35.82
CA ASP A 88 26.39 -25.30 35.75
C ASP A 88 27.62 -24.54 36.27
N ASP A 89 27.61 -23.23 36.14
CA ASP A 89 28.72 -22.36 36.58
C ASP A 89 28.93 -22.43 38.10
N GLU A 90 27.87 -22.63 38.87
CA GLU A 90 27.96 -22.80 40.31
C GLU A 90 28.71 -24.10 40.67
N SER A 91 28.40 -25.20 39.97
CA SER A 91 29.09 -26.45 40.12
C SER A 91 30.58 -26.37 39.80
N PHE A 92 30.99 -25.59 38.80
CA PHE A 92 32.41 -25.33 38.50
C PHE A 92 33.08 -24.53 39.60
N GLN A 93 32.42 -23.53 40.16
CA GLN A 93 33.00 -22.71 41.24
C GLN A 93 33.17 -23.49 42.53
N GLN A 94 32.17 -24.29 42.89
CA GLN A 94 32.19 -25.05 44.16
C GLN A 94 33.18 -26.23 44.13
N THR A 95 33.30 -26.88 42.97
CA THR A 95 34.23 -28.03 42.85
C THR A 95 35.64 -27.63 42.51
N GLY A 96 35.84 -26.46 41.88
CA GLY A 96 37.12 -26.07 41.29
C GLY A 96 37.55 -26.92 40.08
N LEU A 97 36.68 -27.82 39.62
CA LEU A 97 36.93 -28.71 38.48
C LEU A 97 36.53 -28.02 37.16
N GLN A 98 37.37 -28.21 36.14
CA GLN A 98 37.04 -27.78 34.77
C GLN A 98 36.41 -28.92 33.98
N TRP A 99 35.53 -28.59 33.04
CA TRP A 99 34.96 -29.58 32.12
C TRP A 99 35.98 -30.00 31.04
N PRO A 100 36.09 -31.28 30.68
CA PRO A 100 35.33 -32.44 31.21
C PRO A 100 35.78 -32.87 32.59
N TRP A 101 34.82 -33.11 33.48
CA TRP A 101 35.12 -33.60 34.84
C TRP A 101 35.75 -34.97 34.88
N PRO A 102 36.60 -35.25 35.87
CA PRO A 102 37.14 -36.60 36.12
C PRO A 102 36.01 -37.61 36.26
N ARG A 103 36.14 -38.77 35.64
CA ARG A 103 35.08 -39.79 35.59
C ARG A 103 34.71 -40.38 36.94
N ASP A 104 35.65 -40.43 37.87
CA ASP A 104 35.35 -40.82 39.24
C ASP A 104 34.45 -39.82 39.97
N TYR A 105 34.50 -38.53 39.58
CA TYR A 105 33.58 -37.54 40.10
C TYR A 105 32.17 -37.73 39.50
N ILE A 106 32.06 -38.01 38.23
CA ILE A 106 30.81 -38.35 37.58
C ILE A 106 30.23 -39.64 38.17
N ALA A 107 31.08 -40.64 38.47
CA ALA A 107 30.66 -41.86 39.13
C ALA A 107 30.01 -41.59 40.50
N LYS A 108 30.56 -40.67 41.32
CA LYS A 108 29.95 -40.24 42.59
C LYS A 108 28.58 -39.60 42.40
N ILE A 109 28.41 -38.79 41.34
CA ILE A 109 27.11 -38.21 41.02
C ILE A 109 26.11 -39.33 40.68
N VAL A 110 26.46 -40.25 39.78
CA VAL A 110 25.61 -41.39 39.42
C VAL A 110 25.26 -42.24 40.63
N ALA A 111 26.23 -42.55 41.49
CA ALA A 111 26.01 -43.34 42.70
C ALA A 111 25.05 -42.64 43.68
N GLY A 112 25.24 -41.33 43.91
CA GLY A 112 24.34 -40.53 44.75
C GLY A 112 22.91 -40.50 44.26
N ILE A 113 22.71 -40.33 42.97
CA ILE A 113 21.39 -40.35 42.31
C ILE A 113 20.79 -41.78 42.41
N SER A 114 21.58 -42.81 42.10
CA SER A 114 21.16 -44.22 42.07
C SER A 114 20.69 -44.72 43.44
N ALA A 115 21.23 -44.18 44.55
CA ALA A 115 20.78 -44.48 45.90
C ALA A 115 19.29 -44.19 46.11
N GLY A 116 18.73 -43.23 45.38
CA GLY A 116 17.31 -42.88 45.37
C GLY A 116 16.44 -43.77 44.47
N LYS A 117 16.99 -44.72 43.75
CA LYS A 117 16.29 -45.64 42.84
C LYS A 117 15.46 -44.94 41.77
N PRO A 118 16.04 -44.03 40.96
CA PRO A 118 15.36 -43.44 39.84
C PRO A 118 14.92 -44.53 38.84
N LYS A 119 13.92 -44.26 37.99
CA LYS A 119 13.54 -45.17 36.89
C LYS A 119 14.57 -45.19 35.78
N VAL A 120 15.15 -44.03 35.48
CA VAL A 120 16.21 -43.89 34.49
C VAL A 120 17.12 -42.70 34.82
N ILE A 121 18.39 -42.86 34.54
CA ILE A 121 19.41 -41.81 34.56
C ILE A 121 19.89 -41.63 33.13
N SER A 122 19.86 -40.44 32.58
CA SER A 122 20.38 -40.14 31.24
C SER A 122 21.50 -39.11 31.35
N ILE A 123 22.64 -39.42 30.76
CA ILE A 123 23.81 -38.52 30.81
C ILE A 123 23.99 -37.90 29.44
N ASP A 124 23.71 -36.60 29.36
CA ASP A 124 23.89 -35.82 28.14
C ASP A 124 25.32 -35.29 28.03
N ALA A 125 26.21 -36.23 27.87
CA ALA A 125 27.65 -36.03 27.66
C ALA A 125 28.26 -37.19 26.87
N PHE A 126 29.38 -36.94 26.23
CA PHE A 126 30.07 -37.91 25.38
C PHE A 126 31.28 -38.51 26.08
N PHE A 127 31.45 -39.83 25.96
CA PHE A 127 32.56 -40.58 26.55
C PHE A 127 33.28 -41.43 25.49
N PHE A 128 33.63 -40.82 24.38
CA PHE A 128 34.18 -41.49 23.19
C PHE A 128 35.66 -41.80 23.29
N GLU A 129 36.36 -41.15 24.20
CA GLU A 129 37.79 -41.32 24.41
C GLU A 129 38.07 -41.82 25.82
N PRO A 130 39.13 -42.62 26.03
CA PRO A 130 39.58 -42.95 27.37
C PRO A 130 39.92 -41.69 28.19
N SER A 131 39.68 -41.76 29.48
CA SER A 131 40.04 -40.65 30.35
C SER A 131 41.53 -40.37 30.26
N ASN A 132 41.90 -39.11 30.01
CA ASN A 132 43.30 -38.73 29.76
C ASN A 132 43.90 -38.03 30.98
N ASN A 133 43.86 -38.73 32.12
CA ASN A 133 44.44 -38.20 33.34
C ASN A 133 45.76 -38.90 33.60
N ARG A 134 46.82 -38.50 32.90
CA ARG A 134 48.18 -38.99 33.05
C ARG A 134 49.01 -37.99 33.83
N ALA A 135 49.42 -38.37 35.02
CA ALA A 135 50.43 -37.64 35.78
C ALA A 135 51.80 -38.22 35.52
N THR A 136 52.68 -37.43 34.92
CA THR A 136 54.06 -37.83 34.71
C THR A 136 54.95 -37.10 35.72
N ILE A 137 55.66 -37.85 36.56
CA ILE A 137 56.61 -37.34 37.54
C ILE A 137 58.00 -37.83 37.12
N ALA A 138 58.93 -36.88 36.94
CA ALA A 138 60.36 -37.25 36.78
C ALA A 138 60.97 -37.54 38.16
N VAL A 139 61.55 -38.67 38.27
CA VAL A 139 62.19 -39.15 39.54
C VAL A 139 63.62 -39.58 39.23
N SER A 140 64.60 -39.04 39.96
CA SER A 140 65.94 -39.45 39.79
C SER A 140 66.21 -40.79 40.54
N GLY A 141 67.23 -41.53 40.11
CA GLY A 141 67.64 -42.77 40.79
C GLY A 141 68.00 -42.53 42.24
N GLU A 142 68.49 -41.33 42.58
CA GLU A 142 68.80 -40.97 43.98
C GLU A 142 67.50 -40.80 44.81
N ASP A 143 66.43 -40.26 44.22
CA ASP A 143 65.13 -40.11 44.91
C ASP A 143 64.49 -41.49 45.16
N VAL A 144 64.64 -42.40 44.19
CA VAL A 144 64.17 -43.78 44.33
C VAL A 144 64.90 -44.50 45.52
N GLN A 145 66.22 -44.31 45.67
CA GLN A 145 66.97 -44.88 46.82
C GLN A 145 66.57 -44.21 48.13
N LYS A 146 66.30 -42.89 48.13
CA LYS A 146 65.84 -42.16 49.33
C LYS A 146 64.42 -42.60 49.76
N ILE A 147 63.52 -42.83 48.86
CA ILE A 147 62.15 -43.27 49.13
C ILE A 147 62.12 -44.68 49.62
N SER A 148 63.00 -45.58 49.12
CA SER A 148 63.08 -46.98 49.49
C SER A 148 63.91 -47.24 50.72
N GLY A 149 64.63 -46.25 51.29
CA GLY A 149 65.59 -46.46 52.40
C GLY A 149 66.69 -47.41 52.04
N GLY A 150 66.97 -47.69 50.78
CA GLY A 150 67.93 -48.62 50.27
C GLY A 150 67.55 -50.09 50.35
N ALA A 151 66.33 -50.42 50.74
CA ALA A 151 65.84 -51.76 50.95
C ALA A 151 65.38 -52.52 49.72
N ILE A 152 65.10 -51.77 48.59
CA ILE A 152 64.51 -52.32 47.34
C ILE A 152 65.33 -51.80 46.15
N SER A 153 65.68 -52.67 45.18
CA SER A 153 66.35 -52.25 43.96
C SER A 153 65.41 -51.47 43.09
N THR A 154 65.94 -50.56 42.21
CA THR A 154 65.20 -49.81 41.30
C THR A 154 64.31 -50.68 40.39
N GLU A 155 64.82 -51.84 39.98
CA GLU A 155 64.06 -52.81 39.16
C GLU A 155 62.93 -53.47 39.95
N GLN A 156 63.09 -53.72 41.23
CA GLN A 156 62.05 -54.27 42.12
C GLN A 156 60.94 -53.21 42.36
N LEU A 157 61.30 -51.92 42.49
CA LEU A 157 60.33 -50.83 42.60
C LEU A 157 59.58 -50.62 41.32
N ILE A 158 60.25 -50.66 40.15
CA ILE A 158 59.63 -50.57 38.85
C ILE A 158 58.61 -51.70 38.65
N ALA A 159 58.99 -52.94 39.01
CA ALA A 159 58.06 -54.07 38.93
C ALA A 159 56.85 -53.90 39.86
N ALA A 160 57.08 -53.43 41.11
CA ALA A 160 56.00 -53.18 42.07
C ALA A 160 55.07 -52.04 41.63
N LEU A 161 55.59 -50.95 41.06
CA LEU A 161 54.84 -49.86 40.54
C LEU A 161 54.05 -50.30 39.32
N GLY A 162 54.59 -51.19 38.47
CA GLY A 162 53.86 -51.79 37.34
C GLY A 162 52.64 -52.59 37.80
N THR A 163 52.63 -53.22 38.93
CA THR A 163 51.49 -53.97 39.45
C THR A 163 50.32 -53.10 39.93
N ILE A 164 50.61 -51.84 40.24
CA ILE A 164 49.60 -50.85 40.63
C ILE A 164 49.21 -49.89 39.47
N GLY A 165 49.55 -50.24 38.21
CA GLY A 165 49.14 -49.47 37.00
C GLY A 165 50.05 -48.29 36.72
N MET A 166 51.26 -48.21 37.22
CA MET A 166 52.22 -47.15 36.88
C MET A 166 53.19 -47.66 35.82
N SER A 167 53.34 -46.93 34.71
CA SER A 167 54.41 -47.18 33.75
C SER A 167 55.64 -46.36 34.09
N VAL A 168 56.82 -47.03 34.01
CA VAL A 168 58.09 -46.39 34.24
C VAL A 168 58.91 -46.46 32.97
N GLU A 169 59.25 -45.31 32.43
CA GLU A 169 60.08 -45.15 31.22
C GLU A 169 61.38 -44.42 31.65
N GLY A 170 62.54 -44.91 31.28
CA GLY A 170 63.86 -44.26 31.50
C GLY A 170 65.02 -45.18 31.51
N GLU A 171 66.19 -44.70 31.09
CA GLU A 171 67.50 -45.37 31.16
C GLU A 171 68.51 -44.41 31.78
N GLY A 172 69.50 -44.94 32.48
CA GLY A 172 70.67 -44.18 32.96
C GLY A 172 70.48 -43.37 34.25
N GLY A 173 69.43 -43.65 35.03
CA GLY A 173 69.26 -43.02 36.35
C GLY A 173 68.23 -41.92 36.43
N GLU A 174 67.62 -41.57 35.35
CA GLU A 174 66.40 -40.67 35.25
C GLU A 174 65.21 -41.51 34.82
N TYR A 175 64.18 -41.53 35.62
CA TYR A 175 62.94 -42.27 35.35
C TYR A 175 61.74 -41.34 35.25
N LYS A 176 60.90 -41.56 34.28
CA LYS A 176 59.58 -40.95 34.18
C LYS A 176 58.50 -41.91 34.64
N LEU A 177 57.95 -41.62 35.78
CA LEU A 177 56.80 -42.34 36.32
C LEU A 177 55.56 -41.75 35.76
N THR A 178 54.82 -42.53 34.96
CA THR A 178 53.51 -42.12 34.43
C THR A 178 52.43 -42.94 35.13
N VAL A 179 51.58 -42.25 35.86
CA VAL A 179 50.40 -42.83 36.46
C VAL A 179 49.26 -42.61 35.45
N ASP A 180 48.76 -43.69 34.88
CA ASP A 180 47.57 -43.67 34.09
C ASP A 180 46.32 -43.75 34.97
N ALA A 181 46.06 -42.67 35.68
CA ALA A 181 44.83 -42.54 36.49
C ALA A 181 43.56 -42.64 35.68
N GLY A 182 43.68 -42.45 34.36
CA GLY A 182 42.52 -42.42 33.44
C GLY A 182 41.82 -43.77 33.33
N GLN A 183 42.58 -44.85 33.15
CA GLN A 183 42.00 -46.21 33.12
C GLN A 183 41.29 -46.60 34.43
N GLN A 184 41.85 -46.19 35.56
CA GLN A 184 41.23 -46.46 36.87
C GLN A 184 39.93 -45.64 37.02
N GLN A 185 39.86 -44.37 36.52
CA GLN A 185 38.72 -43.59 36.58
C GLN A 185 37.60 -44.13 35.65
N ASP A 186 37.96 -44.62 34.45
CA ASP A 186 37.03 -45.29 33.54
C ASP A 186 36.43 -46.54 34.18
N LYS A 187 37.26 -47.36 34.94
CA LYS A 187 36.77 -48.53 35.63
C LYS A 187 35.80 -48.17 36.77
N VAL A 188 36.13 -47.18 37.58
CA VAL A 188 35.28 -46.71 38.68
C VAL A 188 33.95 -46.23 38.15
N PHE A 189 33.98 -45.52 37.03
CA PHE A 189 32.73 -45.05 36.37
C PHE A 189 31.93 -46.23 35.81
N ALA A 190 32.56 -47.19 35.16
CA ALA A 190 31.89 -48.40 34.68
C ALA A 190 31.23 -49.18 35.82
N GLU A 191 31.92 -49.36 36.97
CA GLU A 191 31.34 -49.97 38.15
C GLU A 191 30.11 -49.24 38.68
N ALA A 192 30.14 -47.91 38.70
CA ALA A 192 28.98 -47.08 39.08
C ALA A 192 27.81 -47.23 38.13
N LEU A 193 28.06 -47.26 36.79
CA LEU A 193 27.05 -47.49 35.78
C LEU A 193 26.40 -48.87 35.92
N ALA A 194 27.21 -49.93 36.10
CA ALA A 194 26.72 -51.30 36.29
C ALA A 194 25.91 -51.45 37.58
N ALA A 195 26.34 -50.81 38.68
CA ALA A 195 25.63 -50.80 39.95
C ALA A 195 24.28 -50.09 39.85
N ALA A 196 24.19 -49.00 39.11
CA ALA A 196 22.95 -48.26 38.84
C ALA A 196 21.97 -49.08 37.96
N GLY A 197 22.45 -49.75 36.92
CA GLY A 197 21.70 -50.67 36.06
C GLY A 197 20.62 -50.05 35.20
N ASN A 198 20.49 -48.72 35.20
CA ASN A 198 19.46 -47.95 34.47
C ASN A 198 19.99 -46.66 33.83
N VAL A 199 21.28 -46.63 33.53
CA VAL A 199 21.93 -45.43 32.95
C VAL A 199 21.99 -45.52 31.45
N VAL A 200 21.49 -44.47 30.77
CA VAL A 200 21.57 -44.25 29.31
C VAL A 200 22.74 -43.34 29.01
N LEU A 201 23.67 -43.77 28.18
CA LEU A 201 24.80 -42.97 27.69
C LEU A 201 24.59 -42.53 26.25
N ASN A 202 25.15 -41.38 25.90
CA ASN A 202 25.05 -40.81 24.55
C ASN A 202 26.02 -41.49 23.56
N SER A 203 25.54 -41.69 22.35
CA SER A 203 26.28 -42.03 21.15
C SER A 203 25.98 -41.00 20.07
N GLU A 204 26.78 -40.92 19.04
CA GLU A 204 26.60 -39.99 17.95
C GLU A 204 26.71 -40.68 16.58
N ILE A 205 25.81 -40.35 15.66
CA ILE A 205 25.94 -40.73 14.27
C ILE A 205 26.37 -39.48 13.49
N ASN A 206 27.66 -39.44 13.16
CA ASN A 206 28.24 -38.31 12.44
C ASN A 206 28.34 -38.63 10.95
N VAL A 207 27.86 -37.73 10.08
CA VAL A 207 27.89 -37.87 8.62
C VAL A 207 28.84 -36.82 8.05
N ASP A 208 30.04 -37.26 7.69
CA ASP A 208 31.03 -36.41 7.04
C ASP A 208 30.82 -36.40 5.51
N ASN A 209 30.53 -35.23 4.98
CA ASN A 209 30.34 -35.00 3.55
C ASN A 209 31.50 -34.23 2.88
N SER A 210 32.61 -34.00 3.59
CA SER A 210 33.70 -33.13 3.15
C SER A 210 34.55 -33.70 2.00
N GLY A 211 34.55 -35.02 1.76
CA GLY A 211 35.39 -35.69 0.78
C GLY A 211 34.70 -36.13 -0.51
N GLY A 212 33.49 -35.61 -0.85
CA GLY A 212 32.71 -36.04 -2.02
C GLY A 212 32.04 -37.41 -1.90
N ALA A 213 32.35 -38.20 -0.83
CA ALA A 213 31.62 -39.37 -0.41
C ALA A 213 31.05 -39.14 0.99
N SER A 214 29.79 -39.50 1.20
CA SER A 214 29.16 -39.42 2.53
C SER A 214 29.67 -40.55 3.40
N ILE A 215 30.56 -40.22 4.35
CA ILE A 215 31.11 -41.20 5.30
C ILE A 215 30.33 -41.07 6.60
N GLU A 216 29.67 -42.17 6.99
CA GLU A 216 28.95 -42.24 8.25
C GLU A 216 29.82 -42.91 9.30
N ARG A 217 29.95 -42.26 10.44
CA ARG A 217 30.65 -42.78 11.61
C ARG A 217 29.67 -42.87 12.77
N TYR A 218 29.51 -44.09 13.31
CA TYR A 218 28.79 -44.31 14.54
C TYR A 218 29.82 -44.28 15.70
N ILE A 219 29.78 -43.23 16.48
CA ILE A 219 30.71 -42.96 17.57
C ILE A 219 29.99 -43.38 18.85
N GLN A 220 30.56 -44.34 19.56
CA GLN A 220 30.02 -44.91 20.79
C GLN A 220 30.92 -44.58 21.95
N PRO A 221 30.43 -44.64 23.22
CA PRO A 221 31.28 -44.65 24.38
C PRO A 221 32.34 -45.72 24.28
N ILE A 222 33.47 -45.57 24.98
CA ILE A 222 34.52 -46.62 25.09
C ILE A 222 33.90 -47.92 25.59
N ASP A 223 34.41 -49.04 25.12
CA ASP A 223 33.78 -50.36 25.35
C ASP A 223 33.47 -50.66 26.82
N ILE A 224 34.40 -50.34 27.77
CA ILE A 224 34.17 -50.58 29.19
C ILE A 224 32.94 -49.84 29.74
N LEU A 225 32.68 -48.62 29.27
CA LEU A 225 31.51 -47.82 29.70
C LEU A 225 30.26 -48.26 28.97
N LYS A 226 30.38 -48.59 27.69
CA LYS A 226 29.27 -49.09 26.86
C LYS A 226 28.71 -50.40 27.42
N ASP A 227 29.59 -51.35 27.77
CA ASP A 227 29.19 -52.64 28.29
C ASP A 227 28.63 -52.56 29.72
N ALA A 228 29.01 -51.55 30.50
CA ALA A 228 28.50 -51.29 31.84
C ALA A 228 27.20 -50.48 31.87
N ALA A 229 26.90 -49.72 30.82
CA ALA A 229 25.68 -48.90 30.71
C ALA A 229 24.47 -49.81 30.47
N TYR A 230 23.29 -49.38 30.94
CA TYR A 230 22.03 -50.02 30.61
C TYR A 230 21.80 -50.02 29.09
N MET A 231 22.11 -48.91 28.45
CA MET A 231 21.91 -48.73 27.00
C MET A 231 22.69 -47.52 26.49
N THR A 232 23.02 -47.53 25.19
CA THR A 232 23.51 -46.35 24.49
C THR A 232 22.44 -45.83 23.55
N ALA A 233 22.30 -44.49 23.43
CA ALA A 233 21.29 -43.84 22.63
C ALA A 233 21.87 -42.66 21.85
N ALA A 234 21.33 -42.39 20.66
CA ALA A 234 21.80 -41.29 19.81
C ALA A 234 21.47 -39.92 20.40
N ALA A 235 22.47 -39.02 20.42
CA ALA A 235 22.29 -37.65 20.88
C ALA A 235 22.01 -36.66 19.74
N ASN A 236 21.89 -37.18 18.52
CA ASN A 236 21.70 -36.35 17.33
C ASN A 236 20.36 -35.63 17.34
N PHE A 237 20.39 -34.32 17.27
CA PHE A 237 19.25 -33.52 16.89
C PHE A 237 19.73 -32.30 16.08
N THR A 238 18.83 -31.64 15.39
CA THR A 238 19.16 -30.49 14.52
C THR A 238 18.11 -29.39 14.68
N ALA A 239 18.59 -28.14 14.63
CA ALA A 239 17.70 -26.99 14.53
C ALA A 239 16.99 -26.94 13.15
N ASP A 240 15.86 -26.27 13.10
CA ASP A 240 15.17 -25.91 11.85
C ASP A 240 15.99 -24.88 11.06
N ALA A 241 15.57 -24.58 9.83
CA ALA A 241 16.28 -23.66 8.93
C ALA A 241 16.47 -22.23 9.47
N ASP A 242 15.68 -21.83 10.47
CA ASP A 242 15.79 -20.53 11.16
C ASP A 242 16.63 -20.60 12.45
N GLY A 243 17.28 -21.73 12.72
CA GLY A 243 18.13 -21.95 13.88
C GLY A 243 17.40 -22.35 15.16
N PHE A 244 16.06 -22.38 15.17
CA PHE A 244 15.28 -22.78 16.34
C PHE A 244 15.06 -24.29 16.40
N VAL A 245 15.01 -24.83 17.62
CA VAL A 245 14.66 -26.25 17.85
C VAL A 245 13.15 -26.33 18.14
N ARG A 246 12.39 -27.05 17.28
CA ARG A 246 10.95 -27.30 17.46
C ARG A 246 10.60 -28.78 17.39
N ARG A 247 11.53 -29.58 16.90
CA ARG A 247 11.33 -31.02 16.69
C ARG A 247 12.55 -31.79 17.18
N PHE A 248 12.32 -33.01 17.58
CA PHE A 248 13.36 -33.92 17.99
C PHE A 248 13.23 -35.24 17.22
N PRO A 249 14.34 -35.90 16.82
CA PRO A 249 14.22 -37.21 16.21
C PRO A 249 13.83 -38.26 17.28
N MET A 250 12.89 -39.12 16.95
CA MET A 250 12.59 -40.29 17.75
C MET A 250 13.72 -41.30 17.63
N PHE A 251 14.25 -41.43 16.43
CA PHE A 251 15.39 -42.29 16.09
C PHE A 251 16.14 -41.73 14.88
N VAL A 252 17.37 -42.13 14.73
CA VAL A 252 18.21 -41.87 13.55
C VAL A 252 18.48 -43.19 12.85
N VAL A 253 18.25 -43.22 11.53
CA VAL A 253 18.56 -44.43 10.73
C VAL A 253 19.97 -44.31 10.18
N SER A 254 20.81 -45.22 10.57
CA SER A 254 22.14 -45.37 9.99
C SER A 254 22.04 -45.84 8.53
N LYS A 255 22.72 -45.14 7.63
CA LYS A 255 22.79 -45.54 6.20
C LYS A 255 23.67 -46.78 6.00
N ARG A 256 24.57 -47.04 6.93
CA ARG A 256 25.56 -48.13 6.87
C ARG A 256 24.95 -49.49 7.16
N ASP A 257 24.25 -49.62 8.28
CA ASP A 257 23.64 -50.88 8.74
C ASP A 257 22.14 -50.92 8.58
N LYS A 258 21.52 -49.78 8.17
CA LYS A 258 20.07 -49.60 8.03
C LYS A 258 19.29 -49.84 9.32
N GLN A 259 19.96 -49.78 10.47
CA GLN A 259 19.34 -49.93 11.77
C GLN A 259 18.85 -48.56 12.27
N ALA A 260 17.76 -48.55 13.02
CA ALA A 260 17.25 -47.39 13.70
C ALA A 260 17.82 -47.30 15.11
N HIS A 261 18.56 -46.24 15.36
CA HIS A 261 19.13 -45.94 16.68
C HIS A 261 18.24 -44.90 17.36
N TYR A 262 17.62 -45.29 18.46
CA TYR A 262 16.76 -44.39 19.23
C TYR A 262 17.59 -43.28 19.86
N THR A 263 16.99 -42.11 19.97
CA THR A 263 17.60 -40.98 20.66
C THR A 263 17.45 -41.09 22.17
N TRP A 264 18.36 -40.44 22.91
CA TRP A 264 18.38 -40.57 24.37
C TRP A 264 17.07 -40.07 25.03
N PRO A 265 16.35 -39.04 24.56
CA PRO A 265 15.06 -38.71 25.13
C PRO A 265 13.99 -39.78 24.88
N ALA A 266 14.01 -40.38 23.69
CA ALA A 266 13.07 -41.47 23.38
C ALA A 266 13.35 -42.68 24.28
N MET A 267 14.64 -43.07 24.45
CA MET A 267 15.04 -44.18 25.30
C MET A 267 14.70 -43.94 26.77
N SER A 268 14.94 -42.71 27.27
CA SER A 268 14.60 -42.33 28.64
C SER A 268 13.09 -42.40 28.89
N ALA A 269 12.29 -41.93 27.97
CA ALA A 269 10.82 -41.98 28.06
C ALA A 269 10.32 -43.44 28.03
N PHE A 270 10.82 -44.28 27.13
CA PHE A 270 10.40 -45.68 27.03
C PHE A 270 10.84 -46.50 28.27
N THR A 271 12.03 -46.26 28.78
CA THR A 271 12.53 -46.90 30.02
C THR A 271 11.65 -46.48 31.22
N TYR A 272 11.31 -45.17 31.31
CA TYR A 272 10.44 -44.67 32.36
C TYR A 272 9.04 -45.29 32.29
N MET A 273 8.43 -45.35 31.11
CA MET A 273 7.11 -45.93 30.91
C MET A 273 7.09 -47.47 31.00
N ARG A 274 8.25 -48.13 31.03
CA ARG A 274 8.43 -49.60 30.94
C ARG A 274 7.80 -50.19 29.67
N GLU A 275 7.85 -49.45 28.57
CA GLU A 275 7.31 -49.85 27.31
C GLU A 275 8.37 -50.50 26.41
N ALA A 276 7.98 -51.53 25.70
CA ALA A 276 8.86 -52.19 24.73
C ALA A 276 9.10 -51.25 23.53
N LEU A 277 10.33 -51.28 23.02
CA LEU A 277 10.69 -50.55 21.82
C LEU A 277 9.80 -51.02 20.63
N PRO A 278 9.26 -50.08 19.80
CA PRO A 278 8.52 -50.46 18.63
C PRO A 278 9.36 -51.35 17.68
N THR A 279 8.87 -52.52 17.36
CA THR A 279 9.56 -53.47 16.47
C THR A 279 9.53 -53.08 15.00
N GLN A 280 8.57 -52.22 14.60
CA GLN A 280 8.45 -51.71 13.23
C GLN A 280 8.46 -50.19 13.25
N MET A 281 9.59 -49.60 12.80
CA MET A 281 9.76 -48.14 12.68
C MET A 281 9.46 -47.67 11.26
N ARG A 282 8.54 -46.75 11.17
CA ARG A 282 8.27 -45.99 9.90
C ARG A 282 8.79 -44.58 10.11
N ALA A 283 9.66 -44.15 9.23
CA ALA A 283 10.17 -42.78 9.28
C ALA A 283 9.10 -41.69 9.10
N THR A 284 8.00 -42.04 8.46
CA THR A 284 6.87 -41.13 8.27
C THR A 284 5.55 -41.85 8.51
N GLY A 285 4.66 -41.20 9.25
CA GLY A 285 3.36 -41.70 9.63
C GLY A 285 3.21 -41.85 11.15
N ASN A 286 2.13 -42.48 11.57
CA ASN A 286 1.84 -42.70 12.98
C ASN A 286 2.54 -43.93 13.50
N VAL A 287 3.39 -43.78 14.50
CA VAL A 287 4.03 -44.86 15.19
C VAL A 287 3.38 -45.04 16.56
N THR A 288 2.82 -46.25 16.79
CA THR A 288 2.21 -46.57 18.08
C THR A 288 3.33 -46.98 19.07
N ILE A 289 3.35 -46.32 20.19
CA ILE A 289 4.28 -46.59 21.30
C ILE A 289 3.46 -47.20 22.43
N GLY A 290 3.90 -48.37 22.90
CA GLY A 290 3.20 -49.11 23.94
C GLY A 290 2.17 -50.09 23.45
N THR A 291 1.87 -51.07 24.30
CA THR A 291 0.97 -52.21 24.00
C THR A 291 -0.31 -52.22 24.86
N GLY A 292 -0.36 -51.37 25.89
CA GLY A 292 -1.42 -51.31 26.88
C GLY A 292 -2.43 -50.17 26.70
N PRO A 293 -3.31 -49.93 27.69
CA PRO A 293 -4.27 -48.85 27.65
C PRO A 293 -3.66 -47.43 27.55
N GLY A 294 -2.37 -47.28 27.91
CA GLY A 294 -1.62 -46.04 27.85
C GLY A 294 -0.82 -45.84 26.55
N LYS A 295 -1.08 -46.65 25.50
CA LYS A 295 -0.39 -46.48 24.23
C LYS A 295 -0.52 -45.06 23.68
N THR A 296 0.57 -44.45 23.28
CA THR A 296 0.60 -43.18 22.60
C THR A 296 0.87 -43.37 21.11
N VAL A 297 0.46 -42.41 20.31
CA VAL A 297 0.69 -42.41 18.86
C VAL A 297 1.53 -41.21 18.49
N ALA A 298 2.78 -41.47 18.12
CA ALA A 298 3.71 -40.40 17.68
C ALA A 298 3.55 -40.16 16.18
N PRO A 299 3.17 -38.93 15.76
CA PRO A 299 3.12 -38.56 14.36
C PRO A 299 4.51 -38.20 13.85
N LEU A 300 5.20 -39.14 13.21
CA LEU A 300 6.57 -38.95 12.73
C LEU A 300 6.61 -38.39 11.31
N ARG A 301 7.55 -37.49 11.08
CA ARG A 301 7.97 -37.05 9.75
C ARG A 301 9.48 -37.21 9.60
N SER A 302 9.89 -38.08 8.71
CA SER A 302 11.32 -38.38 8.51
C SER A 302 12.04 -38.76 9.81
N GLY A 303 11.36 -39.48 10.73
CA GLY A 303 11.90 -39.88 12.04
C GLY A 303 11.75 -38.82 13.15
N PHE A 304 11.27 -37.59 12.83
CA PHE A 304 11.11 -36.50 13.81
C PHE A 304 9.67 -36.38 14.27
N PHE A 305 9.52 -36.02 15.54
CA PHE A 305 8.25 -35.50 16.10
C PHE A 305 8.42 -34.05 16.53
N ASN A 306 7.32 -33.29 16.57
CA ASN A 306 7.35 -31.92 17.06
C ASN A 306 7.15 -31.88 18.57
N ILE A 307 8.01 -31.15 19.25
CA ILE A 307 8.00 -31.01 20.72
C ILE A 307 6.85 -30.06 21.11
N ASN A 308 6.09 -30.46 22.13
CA ASN A 308 5.17 -29.58 22.81
C ASN A 308 5.88 -28.92 24.01
N PHE A 309 6.61 -27.85 23.76
CA PHE A 309 7.38 -27.16 24.78
C PHE A 309 6.49 -26.72 25.95
N ARG A 310 6.88 -27.08 27.17
CA ARG A 310 6.15 -26.78 28.42
C ARG A 310 6.34 -25.32 28.85
N GLY A 311 7.52 -24.73 28.60
CA GLY A 311 7.84 -23.38 29.00
C GLY A 311 9.23 -22.95 28.54
N PRO A 312 9.69 -21.78 28.99
CA PRO A 312 11.03 -21.26 28.73
C PRO A 312 12.14 -22.07 29.48
N ALA A 313 13.38 -21.69 29.28
CA ALA A 313 14.51 -22.25 30.05
C ALA A 313 14.24 -22.19 31.56
N LYS A 314 14.65 -23.23 32.29
CA LYS A 314 14.41 -23.47 33.73
C LYS A 314 12.94 -23.78 34.05
N THR A 315 12.24 -24.44 33.14
CA THR A 315 10.88 -24.96 33.38
C THR A 315 10.88 -26.15 34.31
N TYR A 316 11.87 -27.04 34.19
CA TYR A 316 12.00 -28.21 35.07
C TYR A 316 12.78 -27.90 36.33
N ARG A 317 12.77 -28.85 37.29
CA ARG A 317 13.54 -28.74 38.52
C ARG A 317 15.02 -28.97 38.22
N TYR A 318 15.85 -27.99 38.58
CA TYR A 318 17.29 -28.05 38.48
C TYR A 318 17.91 -28.33 39.84
N ILE A 319 18.92 -29.20 39.87
CA ILE A 319 19.76 -29.49 41.02
C ILE A 319 21.22 -29.34 40.57
N PRO A 320 22.00 -28.39 41.11
CA PRO A 320 23.42 -28.29 40.78
C PRO A 320 24.17 -29.60 41.02
N ALA A 321 24.94 -30.04 40.05
CA ALA A 321 25.57 -31.37 40.09
C ALA A 321 26.53 -31.57 41.28
N TYR A 322 27.18 -30.50 41.77
CA TYR A 322 28.07 -30.58 42.92
C TYR A 322 27.36 -30.97 44.22
N GLN A 323 26.05 -30.70 44.32
CA GLN A 323 25.28 -30.99 45.55
C GLN A 323 25.04 -32.49 45.77
N ILE A 324 25.13 -33.30 44.72
CA ILE A 324 24.89 -34.74 44.83
C ILE A 324 25.99 -35.46 45.62
N PRO A 325 27.30 -35.30 45.29
CA PRO A 325 28.37 -35.97 46.04
C PRO A 325 28.50 -35.50 47.48
N ILE A 326 28.10 -34.30 47.83
CA ILE A 326 28.13 -33.78 49.20
C ILE A 326 26.92 -34.17 50.05
N GLY A 327 25.89 -34.78 49.42
CA GLY A 327 24.74 -35.29 50.14
C GLY A 327 23.69 -34.21 50.50
N ASP A 328 23.66 -33.06 49.80
CA ASP A 328 22.74 -31.96 50.07
C ASP A 328 21.27 -32.29 49.72
N HIS A 329 21.05 -33.36 48.94
CA HIS A 329 19.73 -33.84 48.59
C HIS A 329 19.51 -35.26 49.14
N PRO A 330 18.38 -35.51 49.85
CA PRO A 330 18.04 -36.84 50.27
C PRO A 330 17.80 -37.74 49.05
N PRO A 331 18.25 -39.02 49.07
CA PRO A 331 18.10 -39.94 47.93
C PRO A 331 16.68 -40.09 47.46
N GLU A 332 15.68 -39.97 48.33
CA GLU A 332 14.24 -40.05 48.02
C GLU A 332 13.81 -39.00 46.99
N THR A 333 14.55 -37.90 46.83
CA THR A 333 14.34 -36.89 45.79
C THR A 333 14.28 -37.53 44.41
N PHE A 334 15.02 -38.57 44.16
CA PHE A 334 15.16 -39.23 42.86
C PHE A 334 14.28 -40.45 42.68
N THR A 335 13.50 -40.81 43.71
CA THR A 335 12.68 -42.05 43.68
C THR A 335 11.67 -42.02 42.57
N ASP A 336 11.71 -43.06 41.72
CA ASP A 336 10.85 -43.22 40.55
C ASP A 336 10.92 -42.07 39.49
N LYS A 337 11.96 -41.21 39.57
CA LYS A 337 12.16 -40.07 38.68
C LYS A 337 12.96 -40.41 37.41
N ILE A 338 12.89 -39.52 36.43
CA ILE A 338 13.78 -39.40 35.29
C ILE A 338 14.81 -38.36 35.66
N VAL A 339 16.04 -38.77 35.72
CA VAL A 339 17.13 -37.87 36.09
C VAL A 339 18.05 -37.65 34.90
N LEU A 340 18.15 -36.39 34.48
CA LEU A 340 18.96 -35.97 33.33
C LEU A 340 20.20 -35.24 33.85
N ILE A 341 21.38 -35.75 33.54
CA ILE A 341 22.64 -35.10 33.87
C ILE A 341 23.18 -34.44 32.61
N GLY A 342 23.33 -33.11 32.58
CA GLY A 342 23.82 -32.44 31.38
C GLY A 342 24.26 -31.01 31.59
N ALA A 343 24.88 -30.45 30.55
CA ALA A 343 25.41 -29.10 30.53
C ALA A 343 24.30 -28.08 30.57
N THR A 344 24.42 -27.12 31.50
CA THR A 344 23.47 -25.98 31.60
C THR A 344 24.20 -24.64 31.68
N SER A 345 25.52 -24.65 31.81
CA SER A 345 26.38 -23.48 31.74
C SER A 345 26.48 -23.00 30.29
N SER A 346 26.35 -21.68 30.08
CA SER A 346 26.55 -21.04 28.77
C SER A 346 27.99 -21.21 28.23
N SER A 347 28.96 -21.42 29.12
CA SER A 347 30.35 -21.64 28.75
C SER A 347 30.60 -22.96 27.99
N LEU A 348 29.70 -23.95 28.14
CA LEU A 348 29.76 -25.22 27.42
C LEU A 348 29.09 -25.20 26.06
N GLN A 349 28.47 -24.07 25.66
CA GLN A 349 27.89 -23.81 24.35
C GLN A 349 26.78 -24.77 23.89
N ASP A 350 26.21 -25.57 24.78
CA ASP A 350 25.07 -26.45 24.50
C ASP A 350 23.76 -25.74 24.85
N ILE A 351 23.50 -24.61 24.18
CA ILE A 351 22.31 -23.78 24.39
C ILE A 351 21.63 -23.53 23.08
N TRP A 352 20.30 -23.64 23.05
CA TRP A 352 19.50 -23.64 21.83
C TRP A 352 18.36 -22.66 21.90
N PRO A 353 18.05 -21.90 20.79
CA PRO A 353 16.85 -21.12 20.69
C PRO A 353 15.63 -22.05 20.56
N THR A 354 14.67 -21.86 21.45
CA THR A 354 13.36 -22.56 21.43
C THR A 354 12.23 -21.59 21.18
N PRO A 355 10.99 -22.03 20.90
CA PRO A 355 9.86 -21.13 20.63
C PRO A 355 9.57 -20.09 21.72
N PHE A 356 10.04 -20.28 22.95
CA PHE A 356 9.90 -19.33 24.04
C PHE A 356 10.96 -18.21 24.04
N LEU A 357 11.99 -18.29 23.17
CA LEU A 357 12.97 -17.21 23.03
C LEU A 357 12.28 -15.97 22.44
N SER A 358 12.35 -14.85 23.15
CA SER A 358 11.76 -13.58 22.76
C SER A 358 12.59 -12.41 23.22
N ARG A 359 12.24 -11.19 22.83
CA ARG A 359 12.90 -9.97 23.35
C ARG A 359 12.74 -9.81 24.87
N ALA A 360 11.65 -10.30 25.43
CA ALA A 360 11.38 -10.26 26.87
C ALA A 360 12.08 -11.39 27.63
N ASN A 361 12.32 -12.53 26.96
CA ASN A 361 13.06 -13.67 27.49
C ASN A 361 14.16 -14.03 26.50
N SER A 362 15.36 -13.52 26.75
CA SER A 362 16.53 -13.73 25.90
C SER A 362 17.33 -14.99 26.25
N SER A 363 16.90 -15.76 27.27
CA SER A 363 17.58 -16.97 27.68
C SER A 363 17.35 -18.11 26.70
N GLN A 364 18.42 -18.65 26.16
CA GLN A 364 18.38 -19.87 25.37
C GLN A 364 18.22 -21.09 26.30
N THR A 365 17.68 -22.18 25.77
CA THR A 365 17.39 -23.39 26.53
C THR A 365 18.55 -24.36 26.40
N PRO A 366 19.12 -24.90 27.54
CA PRO A 366 20.14 -25.94 27.48
C PRO A 366 19.68 -27.19 26.72
N GLY A 367 20.61 -27.87 26.02
CA GLY A 367 20.30 -29.07 25.24
C GLY A 367 19.65 -30.18 26.07
N VAL A 368 20.14 -30.40 27.29
CA VAL A 368 19.53 -31.34 28.23
C VAL A 368 18.06 -31.00 28.56
N GLU A 369 17.70 -29.71 28.65
CA GLU A 369 16.32 -29.29 28.90
C GLU A 369 15.46 -29.38 27.63
N VAL A 370 16.03 -29.17 26.43
CA VAL A 370 15.35 -29.51 25.17
C VAL A 370 14.97 -30.98 25.13
N GLY A 371 15.90 -31.85 25.55
CA GLY A 371 15.63 -33.27 25.74
C GLY A 371 14.53 -33.55 26.78
N ALA A 372 14.51 -32.81 27.90
CA ALA A 372 13.45 -32.90 28.90
C ALA A 372 12.05 -32.60 28.31
N HIS A 373 11.95 -31.54 27.52
CA HIS A 373 10.69 -31.22 26.78
C HIS A 373 10.30 -32.31 25.80
N ALA A 374 11.29 -32.93 25.14
CA ALA A 374 11.04 -34.06 24.23
C ALA A 374 10.52 -35.29 25.01
N ILE A 375 11.15 -35.64 26.13
CA ILE A 375 10.71 -36.73 27.02
C ILE A 375 9.27 -36.47 27.51
N ASP A 376 9.02 -35.28 28.01
CA ASP A 376 7.71 -34.89 28.54
C ASP A 376 6.61 -34.99 27.48
N THR A 377 6.89 -34.57 26.22
CA THR A 377 6.02 -34.76 25.09
C THR A 377 5.71 -36.24 24.79
N ILE A 378 6.74 -37.11 24.87
CA ILE A 378 6.58 -38.55 24.63
C ILE A 378 5.72 -39.19 25.73
N ILE A 379 5.99 -38.87 26.98
CA ILE A 379 5.27 -39.44 28.15
C ILE A 379 3.79 -39.07 28.12
N HIS A 380 3.46 -37.81 27.82
CA HIS A 380 2.07 -37.37 27.76
C HIS A 380 1.40 -37.71 26.42
N GLY A 381 2.15 -38.07 25.38
CA GLY A 381 1.60 -38.35 24.05
C GLY A 381 0.95 -37.15 23.36
N ASP A 382 1.22 -35.92 23.81
CA ASP A 382 0.60 -34.69 23.38
C ASP A 382 1.43 -33.93 22.33
N TYR A 383 1.91 -34.65 21.34
CA TYR A 383 2.73 -34.13 20.24
C TYR A 383 2.08 -32.97 19.51
N MET A 384 2.88 -32.00 19.08
CA MET A 384 2.41 -30.96 18.17
C MET A 384 2.23 -31.53 16.77
N ILE A 385 1.01 -31.50 16.25
CA ILE A 385 0.64 -32.03 14.92
C ILE A 385 0.82 -30.94 13.87
N THR A 386 1.64 -31.19 12.86
CA THR A 386 1.80 -30.30 11.72
C THR A 386 1.26 -30.94 10.46
N TYR A 387 0.49 -30.20 9.66
CA TYR A 387 0.01 -30.67 8.37
C TYR A 387 1.05 -30.53 7.25
N PRO A 388 0.94 -31.35 6.17
CA PRO A 388 1.78 -31.19 4.98
C PRO A 388 1.62 -29.80 4.34
N VAL A 389 2.66 -29.30 3.67
CA VAL A 389 2.69 -27.97 3.03
C VAL A 389 1.55 -27.79 2.02
N ASN A 390 1.16 -28.86 1.31
CA ASN A 390 0.03 -28.84 0.36
C ASN A 390 -1.31 -28.54 1.03
N MET A 391 -1.51 -28.93 2.29
CA MET A 391 -2.71 -28.55 3.04
C MET A 391 -2.74 -27.04 3.31
N GLY A 392 -1.61 -26.46 3.66
CA GLY A 392 -1.46 -25.00 3.78
C GLY A 392 -1.78 -24.27 2.47
N ALA A 393 -1.32 -24.81 1.35
CA ALA A 393 -1.64 -24.29 0.02
C ALA A 393 -3.14 -24.38 -0.31
N LEU A 394 -3.79 -25.48 0.04
CA LEU A 394 -5.23 -25.64 -0.15
C LEU A 394 -6.03 -24.66 0.70
N ILE A 395 -5.64 -24.46 1.95
CA ILE A 395 -6.27 -23.48 2.83
C ILE A 395 -6.08 -22.08 2.24
N ALA A 396 -4.86 -21.71 1.81
CA ALA A 396 -4.58 -20.41 1.18
C ALA A 396 -5.46 -20.18 -0.07
N LEU A 397 -5.69 -21.22 -0.88
CA LEU A 397 -6.58 -21.15 -2.04
C LEU A 397 -8.03 -20.86 -1.61
N ILE A 398 -8.54 -21.62 -0.63
CA ILE A 398 -9.92 -21.46 -0.17
C ILE A 398 -10.17 -20.08 0.40
N VAL A 399 -9.31 -19.60 1.33
CA VAL A 399 -9.49 -18.29 1.94
C VAL A 399 -9.21 -17.15 0.96
N GLY A 400 -8.32 -17.35 -0.03
CA GLY A 400 -8.10 -16.42 -1.13
C GLY A 400 -9.35 -16.27 -2.01
N LEU A 401 -10.02 -17.39 -2.37
CA LEU A 401 -11.29 -17.35 -3.10
C LEU A 401 -12.41 -16.65 -2.32
N LEU A 402 -12.49 -16.87 -1.01
CA LEU A 402 -13.42 -16.13 -0.14
C LEU A 402 -13.12 -14.64 -0.16
N ALA A 403 -11.85 -14.24 -0.08
CA ALA A 403 -11.45 -12.83 -0.14
C ALA A 403 -11.79 -12.19 -1.50
N VAL A 404 -11.61 -12.92 -2.63
CA VAL A 404 -12.09 -12.47 -3.96
C VAL A 404 -13.61 -12.27 -3.96
N ALA A 405 -14.38 -13.17 -3.34
CA ALA A 405 -15.84 -13.02 -3.28
C ALA A 405 -16.27 -11.73 -2.55
N LEU A 406 -15.53 -11.29 -1.52
CA LEU A 406 -15.78 -10.04 -0.80
C LEU A 406 -15.61 -8.80 -1.70
N THR A 407 -14.80 -8.87 -2.76
CA THR A 407 -14.62 -7.74 -3.70
C THR A 407 -15.88 -7.44 -4.53
N ARG A 408 -16.89 -8.32 -4.52
CA ARG A 408 -18.20 -8.07 -5.16
C ARG A 408 -19.06 -7.08 -4.39
N ILE A 409 -18.71 -6.80 -3.14
CA ILE A 409 -19.43 -5.83 -2.31
C ILE A 409 -19.07 -4.42 -2.79
N GLU A 410 -20.10 -3.64 -3.13
CA GLU A 410 -19.91 -2.30 -3.70
C GLU A 410 -19.30 -1.31 -2.71
N LYS A 411 -19.73 -1.38 -1.44
CA LYS A 411 -19.25 -0.49 -0.37
C LYS A 411 -17.90 -0.97 0.16
N LEU A 412 -16.82 -0.28 -0.20
CA LEU A 412 -15.44 -0.59 0.20
C LEU A 412 -15.28 -0.80 1.71
N ALA A 413 -15.90 0.07 2.53
CA ALA A 413 -15.82 -0.03 3.99
C ALA A 413 -16.37 -1.35 4.53
N ILE A 414 -17.50 -1.83 3.98
CA ILE A 414 -18.09 -3.11 4.39
C ILE A 414 -17.16 -4.27 3.98
N GLY A 415 -16.62 -4.23 2.77
CA GLY A 415 -15.66 -5.23 2.29
C GLY A 415 -14.42 -5.32 3.16
N LEU A 416 -13.86 -4.19 3.58
CA LEU A 416 -12.70 -4.14 4.49
C LEU A 416 -13.02 -4.69 5.88
N VAL A 417 -14.19 -4.36 6.44
CA VAL A 417 -14.63 -4.90 7.74
C VAL A 417 -14.77 -6.43 7.66
N LEU A 418 -15.40 -6.94 6.61
CA LEU A 418 -15.57 -8.38 6.44
C LEU A 418 -14.24 -9.10 6.20
N LEU A 419 -13.30 -8.50 5.49
CA LEU A 419 -11.95 -9.01 5.36
C LEU A 419 -11.24 -9.06 6.73
N ALA A 420 -11.34 -8.01 7.53
CA ALA A 420 -10.78 -7.99 8.89
C ALA A 420 -11.39 -9.08 9.79
N VAL A 421 -12.70 -9.31 9.69
CA VAL A 421 -13.39 -10.40 10.40
C VAL A 421 -12.90 -11.76 9.92
N LEU A 422 -12.71 -11.95 8.61
CA LEU A 422 -12.19 -13.20 8.03
C LEU A 422 -10.75 -13.47 8.53
N ILE A 423 -9.87 -12.47 8.51
CA ILE A 423 -8.50 -12.56 9.01
C ILE A 423 -8.49 -12.84 10.52
N GLY A 424 -9.23 -12.07 11.30
CA GLY A 424 -9.32 -12.24 12.75
C GLY A 424 -9.89 -13.60 13.14
N GLY A 425 -10.95 -14.06 12.47
CA GLY A 425 -11.53 -15.38 12.67
C GLY A 425 -10.56 -16.52 12.31
N TYR A 426 -9.81 -16.37 11.23
CA TYR A 426 -8.78 -17.34 10.84
C TYR A 426 -7.64 -17.41 11.86
N LEU A 427 -7.12 -16.27 12.32
CA LEU A 427 -6.09 -16.21 13.34
C LEU A 427 -6.55 -16.81 14.68
N ALA A 428 -7.74 -16.44 15.12
CA ALA A 428 -8.34 -16.97 16.34
C ALA A 428 -8.56 -18.48 16.25
N GLY A 429 -9.10 -18.96 15.12
CA GLY A 429 -9.29 -20.41 14.85
C GLY A 429 -7.97 -21.16 14.84
N SER A 430 -6.94 -20.64 14.16
CA SER A 430 -5.60 -21.23 14.12
C SER A 430 -4.96 -21.29 15.52
N TYR A 431 -5.11 -20.24 16.32
CA TYR A 431 -4.63 -20.22 17.69
C TYR A 431 -5.39 -21.20 18.60
N LEU A 432 -6.70 -21.34 18.45
CA LEU A 432 -7.50 -22.32 19.19
C LEU A 432 -7.10 -23.77 18.84
N LEU A 433 -6.86 -24.07 17.56
CA LEU A 433 -6.35 -25.38 17.12
C LEU A 433 -4.97 -25.66 17.74
N PHE A 434 -4.10 -24.66 17.76
CA PHE A 434 -2.78 -24.75 18.39
C PHE A 434 -2.89 -25.00 19.90
N SER A 435 -3.66 -24.18 20.61
CA SER A 435 -3.66 -24.18 22.09
C SER A 435 -4.49 -25.32 22.70
N ARG A 436 -5.53 -25.80 22.00
CA ARG A 436 -6.46 -26.82 22.53
C ARG A 436 -6.25 -28.20 21.93
N LEU A 437 -5.82 -28.27 20.66
CA LEU A 437 -5.68 -29.52 19.93
C LEU A 437 -4.23 -29.81 19.52
N ASN A 438 -3.26 -29.06 20.03
CA ASN A 438 -1.84 -29.18 19.71
C ASN A 438 -1.58 -29.23 18.20
N THR A 439 -2.37 -28.49 17.42
CA THR A 439 -2.36 -28.56 15.96
C THR A 439 -1.87 -27.26 15.35
N VAL A 440 -0.77 -27.33 14.60
CA VAL A 440 -0.17 -26.22 13.88
C VAL A 440 -0.69 -26.23 12.45
N VAL A 441 -1.46 -25.20 12.08
CA VAL A 441 -1.92 -24.97 10.71
C VAL A 441 -1.11 -23.81 10.09
N ALA A 442 -0.99 -23.80 8.77
CA ALA A 442 -0.33 -22.71 8.06
C ALA A 442 -1.10 -21.40 8.28
N VAL A 443 -0.41 -20.31 8.58
CA VAL A 443 -1.01 -19.00 8.86
C VAL A 443 -0.52 -17.94 7.89
N ALA A 444 0.78 -17.86 7.65
CA ALA A 444 1.39 -16.80 6.85
C ALA A 444 0.92 -16.84 5.39
N GLY A 445 0.98 -17.99 4.74
CA GLY A 445 0.53 -18.17 3.37
C GLY A 445 -0.95 -17.79 3.17
N PRO A 446 -1.89 -18.33 3.96
CA PRO A 446 -3.31 -17.95 3.93
C PRO A 446 -3.57 -16.47 4.18
N LEU A 447 -2.87 -15.81 5.11
CA LEU A 447 -3.00 -14.36 5.34
C LEU A 447 -2.59 -13.54 4.11
N VAL A 448 -1.45 -13.87 3.52
CA VAL A 448 -0.99 -13.23 2.28
C VAL A 448 -1.99 -13.44 1.15
N ALA A 449 -2.55 -14.65 1.04
CA ALA A 449 -3.59 -14.96 0.05
C ALA A 449 -4.84 -14.09 0.24
N MET A 450 -5.36 -13.96 1.48
CA MET A 450 -6.52 -13.11 1.78
C MET A 450 -6.27 -11.65 1.41
N VAL A 451 -5.15 -11.10 1.84
CA VAL A 451 -4.82 -9.68 1.61
C VAL A 451 -4.64 -9.39 0.11
N LEU A 452 -3.82 -10.17 -0.60
CA LEU A 452 -3.55 -9.92 -2.01
C LEU A 452 -4.76 -10.21 -2.90
N SER A 453 -5.52 -11.28 -2.61
CA SER A 453 -6.72 -11.63 -3.37
C SER A 453 -7.87 -10.62 -3.20
N TYR A 454 -7.86 -9.84 -2.12
CA TYR A 454 -8.80 -8.72 -1.94
C TYR A 454 -8.24 -7.41 -2.51
N ALA A 455 -6.99 -7.07 -2.21
CA ALA A 455 -6.38 -5.78 -2.55
C ALA A 455 -6.24 -5.58 -4.07
N VAL A 456 -5.73 -6.59 -4.78
CA VAL A 456 -5.46 -6.48 -6.23
C VAL A 456 -6.73 -6.20 -7.04
N PRO A 457 -7.83 -6.97 -6.91
CA PRO A 457 -9.08 -6.68 -7.64
C PRO A 457 -9.72 -5.34 -7.24
N THR A 458 -9.57 -4.94 -5.97
CA THR A 458 -10.13 -3.67 -5.46
C THR A 458 -9.41 -2.47 -6.05
N VAL A 459 -8.08 -2.48 -6.06
CA VAL A 459 -7.27 -1.42 -6.67
C VAL A 459 -7.52 -1.32 -8.18
N GLU A 460 -7.61 -2.46 -8.86
CA GLU A 460 -7.90 -2.50 -10.29
C GLU A 460 -9.29 -1.91 -10.62
N ARG A 461 -10.31 -2.25 -9.82
CA ARG A 461 -11.65 -1.67 -9.96
C ARG A 461 -11.63 -0.16 -9.79
N ALA A 462 -10.96 0.34 -8.75
CA ALA A 462 -10.84 1.78 -8.50
C ALA A 462 -10.11 2.50 -9.66
N ALA A 463 -9.04 1.91 -10.19
CA ALA A 463 -8.31 2.45 -11.33
C ALA A 463 -9.17 2.47 -12.62
N ALA A 464 -9.95 1.41 -12.87
CA ALA A 464 -10.85 1.34 -14.01
C ALA A 464 -11.98 2.37 -13.93
N GLU A 465 -12.56 2.58 -12.75
CA GLU A 465 -13.59 3.61 -12.51
C GLU A 465 -13.02 5.02 -12.69
N ALA A 466 -11.82 5.29 -12.17
CA ALA A 466 -11.13 6.56 -12.35
C ALA A 466 -10.84 6.86 -13.84
N LYS A 467 -10.35 5.85 -14.58
CA LYS A 467 -10.11 5.96 -16.02
C LYS A 467 -11.39 6.24 -16.81
N LYS A 468 -12.47 5.51 -16.53
CA LYS A 468 -13.77 5.73 -17.17
C LYS A 468 -14.30 7.14 -16.93
N ARG A 469 -14.15 7.65 -15.69
CA ARG A 469 -14.51 9.02 -15.34
C ARG A 469 -13.70 10.05 -16.12
N GLN A 470 -12.40 9.81 -16.30
CA GLN A 470 -11.53 10.69 -17.08
C GLN A 470 -11.85 10.66 -18.58
N GLU A 471 -12.17 9.49 -19.14
CA GLU A 471 -12.61 9.36 -20.55
C GLU A 471 -13.91 10.12 -20.81
N ILE A 472 -14.89 10.03 -19.90
CA ILE A 472 -16.14 10.80 -19.96
C ILE A 472 -15.83 12.30 -19.91
N LYS A 473 -15.03 12.77 -18.96
CA LYS A 473 -14.62 14.18 -18.88
C LYS A 473 -13.94 14.64 -20.17
N GLY A 474 -13.02 13.88 -20.71
CA GLY A 474 -12.31 14.22 -21.95
C GLY A 474 -13.22 14.28 -23.19
N ALA A 475 -14.18 13.37 -23.32
CA ALA A 475 -15.12 13.35 -24.45
C ALA A 475 -16.05 14.56 -24.45
N PHE A 476 -16.48 15.03 -23.29
CA PHE A 476 -17.44 16.14 -23.18
C PHE A 476 -16.80 17.52 -23.02
N SER A 477 -15.51 17.60 -22.65
CA SER A 477 -14.82 18.88 -22.42
C SER A 477 -14.70 19.77 -23.67
N SER A 478 -14.82 19.19 -24.86
CA SER A 478 -14.79 19.95 -26.11
C SER A 478 -16.16 20.51 -26.53
N TYR A 479 -17.26 20.09 -25.90
CA TYR A 479 -18.63 20.44 -26.30
C TYR A 479 -19.45 21.10 -25.18
N LEU A 480 -19.05 20.95 -23.94
CA LEU A 480 -19.76 21.48 -22.77
C LEU A 480 -18.84 22.40 -21.97
N SER A 481 -19.42 23.36 -21.27
CA SER A 481 -18.66 24.20 -20.33
C SER A 481 -18.03 23.34 -19.22
N PRO A 482 -16.90 23.75 -18.65
CA PRO A 482 -16.24 22.99 -17.58
C PRO A 482 -17.17 22.63 -16.41
N ALA A 483 -18.05 23.55 -16.03
CA ALA A 483 -19.06 23.34 -14.99
C ALA A 483 -20.05 22.24 -15.36
N MET A 484 -20.53 22.22 -16.60
CA MET A 484 -21.49 21.23 -17.09
C MET A 484 -20.83 19.84 -17.25
N VAL A 485 -19.56 19.77 -17.67
CA VAL A 485 -18.78 18.53 -17.72
C VAL A 485 -18.69 17.90 -16.34
N GLU A 486 -18.54 18.69 -15.30
CA GLU A 486 -18.45 18.16 -13.92
C GLU A 486 -19.79 17.62 -13.41
N ILE A 487 -20.91 18.29 -13.73
CA ILE A 487 -22.27 17.85 -13.42
C ILE A 487 -22.57 16.52 -14.11
N VAL A 488 -22.31 16.44 -15.42
CA VAL A 488 -22.56 15.23 -16.24
C VAL A 488 -21.64 14.07 -15.82
N ALA A 489 -20.39 14.34 -15.45
CA ALA A 489 -19.48 13.32 -14.96
C ALA A 489 -19.89 12.73 -13.59
N LYS A 490 -20.64 13.49 -12.78
CA LYS A 490 -21.22 13.00 -11.51
C LYS A 490 -22.54 12.26 -11.75
N ASP A 491 -23.38 12.79 -12.63
CA ASP A 491 -24.71 12.25 -12.91
C ASP A 491 -25.05 12.35 -14.40
N PRO A 492 -24.83 11.30 -15.21
CA PRO A 492 -25.17 11.29 -16.62
C PRO A 492 -26.65 11.49 -16.93
N SER A 493 -27.55 11.27 -15.97
CA SER A 493 -29.00 11.48 -16.17
C SER A 493 -29.39 12.96 -16.38
N LYS A 494 -28.51 13.89 -16.00
CA LYS A 494 -28.66 15.33 -16.26
C LYS A 494 -28.57 15.71 -17.72
N LEU A 495 -28.25 14.78 -18.63
CA LEU A 495 -28.31 14.97 -20.09
C LEU A 495 -29.71 14.72 -20.69
N GLN A 496 -30.76 14.67 -19.89
CA GLN A 496 -32.14 14.54 -20.42
C GLN A 496 -32.66 15.86 -20.94
N LEU A 497 -33.57 15.81 -21.96
CA LEU A 497 -34.31 16.98 -22.45
C LEU A 497 -35.14 17.58 -21.32
N GLY A 498 -35.10 18.91 -21.21
CA GLY A 498 -35.82 19.65 -20.19
C GLY A 498 -35.17 20.98 -19.90
N GLY A 499 -35.90 21.86 -19.25
CA GLY A 499 -35.40 23.16 -18.82
C GLY A 499 -36.09 23.61 -17.54
N GLU A 500 -35.43 24.51 -16.82
CA GLU A 500 -35.94 25.17 -15.63
C GLU A 500 -36.06 26.67 -15.86
N GLU A 501 -37.06 27.31 -15.28
CA GLU A 501 -37.22 28.74 -15.29
C GLU A 501 -36.31 29.38 -14.26
N ARG A 502 -35.46 30.33 -14.73
CA ARG A 502 -34.45 30.96 -13.90
C ARG A 502 -34.22 32.41 -14.32
N GLU A 503 -33.94 33.30 -13.37
CA GLU A 503 -33.46 34.63 -13.69
C GLU A 503 -32.01 34.55 -14.16
N MET A 504 -31.76 35.06 -15.37
CA MET A 504 -30.47 34.91 -16.04
C MET A 504 -30.00 36.26 -16.57
N THR A 505 -28.69 36.46 -16.63
CA THR A 505 -28.08 37.54 -17.43
C THR A 505 -27.53 36.96 -18.71
N ILE A 506 -27.96 37.52 -19.85
CA ILE A 506 -27.59 37.06 -21.19
C ILE A 506 -26.76 38.15 -21.87
N LEU A 507 -25.70 37.69 -22.55
CA LEU A 507 -24.80 38.55 -23.33
C LEU A 507 -24.75 38.11 -24.79
N PHE A 508 -24.82 39.06 -25.68
CA PHE A 508 -24.44 38.93 -27.09
C PHE A 508 -23.27 39.84 -27.38
N SER A 509 -22.27 39.35 -28.12
CA SER A 509 -21.12 40.14 -28.58
C SER A 509 -20.87 39.83 -30.06
N ASP A 510 -20.87 40.82 -30.94
CA ASP A 510 -20.70 40.65 -32.37
C ASP A 510 -19.63 41.61 -32.93
N ILE A 511 -18.89 41.19 -33.97
CA ILE A 511 -17.83 42.00 -34.62
C ILE A 511 -18.45 42.99 -35.56
N ARG A 512 -18.20 44.28 -35.37
CA ARG A 512 -18.70 45.30 -36.24
C ARG A 512 -18.00 45.32 -37.57
N GLY A 513 -18.80 45.29 -38.65
CA GLY A 513 -18.26 45.32 -40.00
C GLY A 513 -17.53 44.07 -40.41
N PHE A 514 -17.85 42.93 -39.78
CA PHE A 514 -17.21 41.65 -40.04
C PHE A 514 -17.20 41.27 -41.53
N SER A 515 -18.26 41.59 -42.31
CA SER A 515 -18.25 41.35 -43.77
C SER A 515 -17.04 41.96 -44.46
N GLY A 516 -16.68 43.22 -44.14
CA GLY A 516 -15.51 43.87 -44.71
C GLY A 516 -14.18 43.25 -44.23
N ILE A 517 -14.16 42.71 -42.99
CA ILE A 517 -12.99 42.00 -42.49
C ILE A 517 -12.85 40.62 -43.18
N SER A 518 -13.97 39.91 -43.35
CA SER A 518 -14.00 38.57 -43.98
C SER A 518 -13.52 38.59 -45.44
N GLU A 519 -13.78 39.66 -46.17
CA GLU A 519 -13.32 39.85 -47.56
C GLU A 519 -11.78 39.95 -47.70
N LEU A 520 -11.05 40.25 -46.59
CA LEU A 520 -9.60 40.35 -46.58
C LEU A 520 -8.91 38.99 -46.46
N PHE A 521 -9.63 37.90 -46.27
CA PHE A 521 -9.10 36.57 -45.99
C PHE A 521 -9.63 35.54 -46.98
N ASP A 522 -8.86 34.51 -47.24
CA ASP A 522 -9.35 33.24 -47.76
C ASP A 522 -10.08 32.46 -46.66
N ALA A 523 -10.71 31.34 -46.98
CA ALA A 523 -11.50 30.55 -46.05
C ALA A 523 -10.71 30.06 -44.85
N HIS A 524 -9.44 29.62 -45.03
CA HIS A 524 -8.56 29.15 -43.96
C HIS A 524 -8.07 30.32 -43.09
N GLY A 525 -7.68 31.42 -43.69
CA GLY A 525 -7.26 32.64 -43.01
C GLY A 525 -8.38 33.24 -42.15
N LEU A 526 -9.60 33.22 -42.64
CA LEU A 526 -10.79 33.70 -41.91
C LEU A 526 -11.04 32.86 -40.65
N VAL A 527 -10.98 31.52 -40.76
CA VAL A 527 -11.12 30.62 -39.58
C VAL A 527 -10.02 30.89 -38.56
N GLY A 528 -8.79 31.09 -39.03
CA GLY A 528 -7.67 31.45 -38.17
C GLY A 528 -7.83 32.80 -37.46
N TYR A 529 -8.41 33.78 -38.15
CA TYR A 529 -8.74 35.09 -37.60
C TYR A 529 -9.85 35.00 -36.53
N ILE A 530 -10.94 34.32 -36.85
CA ILE A 530 -12.08 34.14 -35.92
C ILE A 530 -11.61 33.40 -34.66
N ASN A 531 -10.87 32.33 -34.80
CA ASN A 531 -10.38 31.57 -33.64
C ASN A 531 -9.47 32.41 -32.72
N LYS A 532 -8.64 33.29 -33.30
CA LYS A 532 -7.80 34.22 -32.55
C LYS A 532 -8.60 35.30 -31.80
N PHE A 533 -9.79 35.61 -32.28
CA PHE A 533 -10.75 36.48 -31.61
C PHE A 533 -11.56 35.73 -30.54
N LEU A 534 -12.19 34.63 -30.92
CA LEU A 534 -13.10 33.87 -30.03
C LEU A 534 -12.38 33.32 -28.79
N THR A 535 -11.14 32.83 -28.93
CA THR A 535 -10.44 32.17 -27.81
C THR A 535 -10.22 33.10 -26.61
N PRO A 536 -9.60 34.29 -26.77
CA PRO A 536 -9.39 35.18 -25.63
C PRO A 536 -10.71 35.76 -25.09
N MET A 537 -11.71 36.02 -25.96
CA MET A 537 -13.04 36.47 -25.52
C MET A 537 -13.73 35.39 -24.68
N THR A 538 -13.65 34.14 -25.08
CA THR A 538 -14.21 32.99 -24.34
C THR A 538 -13.54 32.84 -22.97
N ASN A 539 -12.22 32.96 -22.90
CA ASN A 539 -11.50 32.88 -21.65
C ASN A 539 -11.98 33.95 -20.65
N VAL A 540 -12.12 35.21 -21.11
CA VAL A 540 -12.64 36.29 -20.26
C VAL A 540 -14.06 36.00 -19.77
N ILE A 541 -14.94 35.47 -20.62
CA ILE A 541 -16.31 35.12 -20.22
C ILE A 541 -16.28 34.02 -19.13
N GLN A 542 -15.44 33.00 -19.31
CA GLN A 542 -15.32 31.89 -18.34
C GLN A 542 -14.65 32.32 -17.02
N ASP A 543 -13.67 33.21 -17.10
CA ASP A 543 -12.99 33.77 -15.92
C ASP A 543 -13.92 34.60 -15.03
N HIS A 544 -15.03 35.12 -15.63
CA HIS A 544 -16.10 35.84 -14.94
C HIS A 544 -17.34 34.97 -14.70
N ASN A 545 -17.22 33.67 -14.60
CA ASN A 545 -18.28 32.70 -14.33
C ASN A 545 -19.37 32.61 -15.45
N GLY A 546 -19.10 33.10 -16.64
CA GLY A 546 -20.00 32.99 -17.76
C GLY A 546 -19.98 31.63 -18.42
N THR A 547 -21.14 31.17 -18.87
CA THR A 547 -21.31 29.95 -19.68
C THR A 547 -21.49 30.36 -21.14
N ILE A 548 -20.65 29.85 -22.04
CA ILE A 548 -20.83 30.02 -23.47
C ILE A 548 -22.00 29.15 -23.93
N ASP A 549 -22.98 29.72 -24.55
CA ASP A 549 -24.06 28.99 -25.22
C ASP A 549 -23.59 28.48 -26.59
N LYS A 550 -23.27 29.37 -27.48
CA LYS A 550 -22.83 29.05 -28.85
C LYS A 550 -22.13 30.22 -29.52
N TYR A 551 -21.46 29.92 -30.60
CA TYR A 551 -20.98 30.89 -31.57
C TYR A 551 -21.89 30.87 -32.80
N VAL A 552 -22.31 32.06 -33.26
CA VAL A 552 -23.11 32.20 -34.47
C VAL A 552 -22.31 33.10 -35.44
N GLY A 553 -21.45 32.46 -36.24
CA GLY A 553 -20.44 33.17 -37.03
C GLY A 553 -19.40 33.83 -36.13
N ASP A 554 -19.34 35.15 -36.13
CA ASP A 554 -18.49 35.98 -35.30
C ASP A 554 -19.16 36.43 -33.99
N CYS A 555 -20.45 36.11 -33.82
CA CYS A 555 -21.23 36.46 -32.64
C CYS A 555 -21.00 35.41 -31.52
N ILE A 556 -20.76 35.87 -30.29
CA ILE A 556 -20.72 35.08 -29.07
C ILE A 556 -22.00 35.27 -28.31
N MET A 557 -22.66 34.16 -27.96
CA MET A 557 -23.77 34.15 -27.02
C MET A 557 -23.33 33.49 -25.72
N ALA A 558 -23.51 34.18 -24.61
CA ALA A 558 -23.15 33.69 -23.28
C ALA A 558 -24.23 34.08 -22.26
N PHE A 559 -24.24 33.36 -21.13
CA PHE A 559 -25.17 33.63 -20.05
C PHE A 559 -24.55 33.30 -18.67
N TRP A 560 -25.15 33.87 -17.62
CA TRP A 560 -24.78 33.68 -16.21
C TRP A 560 -25.97 33.16 -15.41
N ASN A 561 -25.68 32.58 -14.23
CA ASN A 561 -26.59 31.92 -13.30
C ASN A 561 -27.08 30.55 -13.75
N ALA A 562 -26.35 29.88 -14.65
CA ALA A 562 -26.52 28.47 -15.00
C ALA A 562 -25.26 27.91 -15.67
N PRO A 563 -24.94 26.61 -15.56
CA PRO A 563 -25.67 25.56 -14.82
C PRO A 563 -25.49 25.62 -13.30
N LEU A 564 -24.57 26.43 -12.81
CA LEU A 564 -24.34 26.69 -11.39
C LEU A 564 -25.08 27.98 -10.99
N ASP A 565 -25.56 28.00 -9.74
CA ASP A 565 -26.17 29.20 -9.17
C ASP A 565 -25.09 30.28 -8.98
N ASP A 566 -25.39 31.50 -9.46
CA ASP A 566 -24.53 32.68 -9.30
C ASP A 566 -25.38 33.87 -8.86
N PRO A 567 -25.48 34.14 -7.55
CA PRO A 567 -26.25 35.30 -7.06
C PRO A 567 -25.76 36.65 -7.59
N GLU A 568 -24.49 36.75 -7.98
CA GLU A 568 -23.85 37.95 -8.51
C GLU A 568 -23.83 37.98 -10.07
N HIS A 569 -24.66 37.18 -10.72
CA HIS A 569 -24.65 36.95 -12.16
C HIS A 569 -24.66 38.24 -12.98
N ALA A 570 -25.43 39.26 -12.58
CA ALA A 570 -25.51 40.53 -13.28
C ALA A 570 -24.22 41.35 -13.11
N SER A 571 -23.63 41.35 -11.90
CA SER A 571 -22.35 42.00 -11.59
C SER A 571 -21.22 41.36 -12.36
N ASN A 572 -21.15 40.01 -12.33
CA ASN A 572 -20.11 39.22 -13.03
C ASN A 572 -20.21 39.45 -14.56
N ALA A 573 -21.43 39.51 -15.12
CA ALA A 573 -21.64 39.80 -16.52
C ALA A 573 -21.22 41.24 -16.90
N CYS A 574 -21.49 42.23 -16.03
CA CYS A 574 -21.06 43.62 -16.23
C CYS A 574 -19.53 43.74 -16.19
N ALA A 575 -18.88 43.12 -15.22
CA ALA A 575 -17.40 43.09 -15.13
C ALA A 575 -16.82 42.40 -16.39
N CYS A 576 -17.38 41.27 -16.80
CA CYS A 576 -17.00 40.60 -18.02
C CYS A 576 -17.10 41.49 -19.24
N ALA A 577 -18.21 42.20 -19.42
CA ALA A 577 -18.43 43.07 -20.59
C ALA A 577 -17.42 44.22 -20.64
N VAL A 578 -17.09 44.82 -19.49
CA VAL A 578 -16.02 45.84 -19.40
C VAL A 578 -14.66 45.25 -19.76
N ALA A 579 -14.34 44.03 -19.25
CA ALA A 579 -13.11 43.33 -19.57
C ALA A 579 -13.01 42.96 -21.06
N LEU A 580 -14.11 42.48 -21.68
CA LEU A 580 -14.17 42.17 -23.10
C LEU A 580 -13.91 43.42 -23.96
N ASN A 581 -14.46 44.57 -23.58
CA ASN A 581 -14.22 45.83 -24.29
C ASN A 581 -12.74 46.25 -24.19
N ARG A 582 -12.11 46.12 -23.00
CA ARG A 582 -10.67 46.40 -22.80
C ARG A 582 -9.78 45.48 -23.62
N LEU A 583 -10.18 44.22 -23.79
CA LEU A 583 -9.44 43.22 -24.56
C LEU A 583 -9.31 43.54 -26.04
N LEU A 584 -10.24 44.34 -26.59
CA LEU A 584 -10.21 44.73 -28.03
C LEU A 584 -8.95 45.52 -28.42
N ALA A 585 -8.40 46.34 -27.52
CA ALA A 585 -7.22 47.15 -27.80
C ALA A 585 -5.95 46.28 -28.07
N PRO A 586 -5.52 45.36 -27.15
CA PRO A 586 -4.38 44.51 -27.42
C PRO A 586 -4.62 43.51 -28.56
N LEU A 587 -5.86 43.08 -28.77
CA LEU A 587 -6.22 42.27 -29.95
C LEU A 587 -6.01 43.04 -31.27
N ASN A 588 -6.40 44.30 -31.34
CA ASN A 588 -6.18 45.15 -32.49
C ASN A 588 -4.69 45.31 -32.79
N GLU A 589 -3.84 45.52 -31.79
CA GLU A 589 -2.37 45.57 -31.97
C GLU A 589 -1.85 44.25 -32.56
N THR A 590 -2.31 43.13 -32.02
CA THR A 590 -1.93 41.78 -32.50
C THR A 590 -2.34 41.54 -33.94
N PHE A 591 -3.60 41.89 -34.30
CA PHE A 591 -4.11 41.74 -35.66
C PHE A 591 -3.48 42.72 -36.65
N LYS A 592 -3.14 43.93 -36.21
CA LYS A 592 -2.42 44.91 -37.03
C LYS A 592 -1.01 44.40 -37.33
N ALA A 593 -0.25 43.97 -36.32
CA ALA A 593 1.06 43.42 -36.54
C ALA A 593 1.06 42.19 -37.49
N ALA A 594 0.04 41.32 -37.35
CA ALA A 594 -0.12 40.15 -38.24
C ALA A 594 -0.52 40.58 -39.68
N ALA A 595 -1.31 41.63 -39.83
CA ALA A 595 -1.68 42.19 -41.15
C ALA A 595 -0.45 42.83 -41.84
N ASP A 596 0.31 43.64 -41.10
CA ASP A 596 1.52 44.31 -41.59
C ASP A 596 2.58 43.28 -42.04
N ALA A 597 2.78 42.24 -41.22
CA ALA A 597 3.69 41.13 -41.55
C ALA A 597 3.24 40.35 -42.81
N ALA A 598 1.95 40.30 -43.10
CA ALA A 598 1.39 39.61 -44.24
C ALA A 598 1.18 40.56 -45.47
N GLY A 599 1.53 41.84 -45.39
CA GLY A 599 1.30 42.85 -46.42
C GLY A 599 -0.18 43.09 -46.73
N ARG A 600 -1.06 42.89 -45.78
CA ARG A 600 -2.51 43.01 -45.93
C ARG A 600 -3.02 44.31 -45.25
N LYS A 601 -4.14 44.82 -45.76
CA LYS A 601 -4.85 45.93 -45.11
C LYS A 601 -5.38 45.45 -43.75
N HIS A 602 -5.18 46.27 -42.72
CA HIS A 602 -5.79 46.08 -41.41
C HIS A 602 -7.07 46.91 -41.33
N LEU A 603 -8.18 46.26 -40.90
CA LEU A 603 -9.41 46.95 -40.48
C LEU A 603 -9.48 46.80 -38.95
N PRO A 604 -9.68 47.90 -38.21
CA PRO A 604 -9.75 47.81 -36.75
C PRO A 604 -10.90 46.91 -36.29
N LEU A 605 -10.56 45.98 -35.38
CA LEU A 605 -11.54 45.13 -34.72
C LEU A 605 -12.38 45.97 -33.76
N ARG A 606 -13.67 45.94 -33.94
CA ARG A 606 -14.67 46.58 -33.07
C ARG A 606 -15.75 45.55 -32.73
N ALA A 607 -16.28 45.56 -31.52
CA ALA A 607 -17.38 44.71 -31.11
C ALA A 607 -18.56 45.56 -30.62
N GLY A 608 -19.76 45.03 -30.80
CA GLY A 608 -20.96 45.47 -30.09
C GLY A 608 -21.25 44.45 -29.00
N ILE A 609 -21.59 44.90 -27.80
CA ILE A 609 -21.96 44.04 -26.69
C ILE A 609 -23.30 44.48 -26.14
N GLY A 610 -24.27 43.55 -26.12
CA GLY A 610 -25.59 43.80 -25.54
C GLY A 610 -25.89 42.79 -24.43
N MET A 611 -26.42 43.29 -23.30
CA MET A 611 -26.77 42.44 -22.17
C MET A 611 -28.15 42.75 -21.62
N ASN A 612 -28.84 41.71 -21.19
CA ASN A 612 -30.13 41.86 -20.50
C ASN A 612 -30.29 40.80 -19.43
N THR A 613 -30.94 41.16 -18.34
CA THR A 613 -31.32 40.25 -17.27
C THR A 613 -32.83 40.08 -17.23
N GLY A 614 -33.26 38.84 -17.00
CA GLY A 614 -34.66 38.52 -16.80
C GLY A 614 -34.93 37.01 -16.78
N THR A 615 -36.17 36.66 -16.49
CA THR A 615 -36.60 35.26 -16.40
C THR A 615 -36.58 34.61 -17.78
N THR A 616 -35.92 33.46 -17.85
CA THR A 616 -35.75 32.63 -19.05
C THR A 616 -35.78 31.15 -18.68
N VAL A 617 -36.06 30.29 -19.67
CA VAL A 617 -35.92 28.85 -19.51
C VAL A 617 -34.50 28.42 -19.92
N VAL A 618 -33.76 27.75 -19.05
CA VAL A 618 -32.43 27.23 -19.32
C VAL A 618 -32.43 25.72 -19.18
N GLY A 619 -31.77 25.01 -20.10
CA GLY A 619 -31.67 23.53 -20.04
C GLY A 619 -31.29 22.92 -21.37
N ASN A 620 -31.42 21.57 -21.44
CA ASN A 620 -31.18 20.83 -22.67
C ASN A 620 -32.35 20.94 -23.62
N MET A 621 -32.20 21.72 -24.69
CA MET A 621 -33.27 22.01 -25.66
C MET A 621 -32.84 21.54 -27.04
N GLY A 622 -33.79 20.94 -27.76
CA GLY A 622 -33.60 20.44 -29.12
C GLY A 622 -34.50 19.26 -29.46
N SER A 623 -34.00 18.35 -30.30
CA SER A 623 -34.67 17.10 -30.63
C SER A 623 -34.10 15.95 -29.79
N ASP A 624 -34.78 14.81 -29.81
CA ASP A 624 -34.29 13.57 -29.10
C ASP A 624 -32.90 13.10 -29.52
N THR A 625 -32.46 13.48 -30.73
CA THR A 625 -31.17 13.09 -31.29
C THR A 625 -30.11 14.20 -31.27
N ARG A 626 -30.51 15.44 -31.09
CA ARG A 626 -29.60 16.60 -31.07
C ARG A 626 -30.17 17.72 -30.20
N PHE A 627 -29.54 17.95 -29.08
CA PHE A 627 -29.88 19.03 -28.16
C PHE A 627 -28.62 19.79 -27.73
N ASN A 628 -28.81 21.01 -27.29
CA ASN A 628 -27.78 21.85 -26.69
C ASN A 628 -28.28 22.36 -25.35
N TYR A 629 -27.35 22.54 -24.41
CA TYR A 629 -27.64 23.28 -23.18
C TYR A 629 -27.68 24.76 -23.53
N THR A 630 -28.85 25.36 -23.49
CA THR A 630 -29.11 26.72 -24.02
C THR A 630 -30.19 27.44 -23.20
N VAL A 631 -30.36 28.70 -23.47
CA VAL A 631 -31.35 29.56 -22.82
C VAL A 631 -32.35 30.08 -23.84
N MET A 632 -33.66 30.09 -23.47
CA MET A 632 -34.75 30.60 -24.29
C MET A 632 -35.66 31.53 -23.50
N GLY A 633 -36.11 32.59 -24.11
CA GLY A 633 -37.03 33.55 -23.50
C GLY A 633 -36.98 34.91 -24.17
N ASP A 634 -37.91 35.80 -23.79
CA ASP A 634 -37.97 37.17 -24.32
C ASP A 634 -36.69 37.96 -23.95
N SER A 635 -36.14 37.76 -22.75
CA SER A 635 -34.89 38.42 -22.28
C SER A 635 -33.69 38.12 -23.16
N VAL A 636 -33.65 36.96 -23.83
CA VAL A 636 -32.60 36.60 -24.80
C VAL A 636 -32.70 37.48 -26.04
N ASN A 637 -33.95 37.68 -26.55
CA ASN A 637 -34.20 38.53 -27.70
C ASN A 637 -33.90 40.00 -27.39
N VAL A 638 -34.21 40.46 -26.17
CA VAL A 638 -33.88 41.82 -25.72
C VAL A 638 -32.36 42.03 -25.69
N ALA A 639 -31.58 41.09 -25.16
CA ALA A 639 -30.10 41.17 -25.13
C ALA A 639 -29.52 41.30 -26.56
N SER A 640 -30.02 40.49 -27.52
CA SER A 640 -29.59 40.56 -28.92
C SER A 640 -29.95 41.89 -29.58
N ARG A 641 -31.14 42.44 -29.27
CA ARG A 641 -31.54 43.76 -29.77
C ARG A 641 -30.70 44.90 -29.18
N LEU A 642 -30.34 44.81 -27.90
CA LEU A 642 -29.44 45.77 -27.24
C LEU A 642 -28.05 45.74 -27.88
N GLU A 643 -27.53 44.54 -28.21
CA GLU A 643 -26.30 44.46 -29.00
C GLU A 643 -26.42 45.20 -30.32
N SER A 644 -27.43 44.90 -31.11
CA SER A 644 -27.65 45.53 -32.43
C SER A 644 -27.84 47.04 -32.34
N SER A 645 -28.53 47.54 -31.30
CA SER A 645 -28.75 48.99 -31.07
C SER A 645 -27.44 49.75 -30.75
N SER A 646 -26.43 49.07 -30.25
CA SER A 646 -25.13 49.64 -29.94
C SER A 646 -24.48 50.33 -31.13
N LYS A 647 -24.76 49.86 -32.37
CA LYS A 647 -24.30 50.48 -33.63
C LYS A 647 -25.01 51.82 -33.90
N GLN A 648 -26.28 51.90 -33.58
CA GLN A 648 -27.09 53.11 -33.79
C GLN A 648 -26.57 54.25 -32.92
N TYR A 649 -26.32 53.95 -31.62
CA TYR A 649 -25.86 54.94 -30.66
C TYR A 649 -24.33 55.23 -30.72
N GLY A 650 -23.58 54.43 -31.49
CA GLY A 650 -22.12 54.56 -31.59
C GLY A 650 -21.33 54.14 -30.37
N ILE A 651 -21.96 53.38 -29.49
CA ILE A 651 -21.40 52.88 -28.25
C ILE A 651 -21.11 51.38 -28.35
N VAL A 652 -20.17 50.89 -27.53
CA VAL A 652 -19.78 49.48 -27.57
C VAL A 652 -20.72 48.61 -26.74
N LEU A 653 -21.09 49.07 -25.55
CA LEU A 653 -21.72 48.32 -24.49
C LEU A 653 -23.10 48.85 -24.16
N VAL A 654 -24.14 48.03 -24.33
CA VAL A 654 -25.54 48.38 -24.02
C VAL A 654 -26.13 47.37 -23.07
N VAL A 655 -26.67 47.81 -21.95
CA VAL A 655 -27.32 46.98 -20.95
C VAL A 655 -28.78 47.41 -20.73
N GLY A 656 -29.61 46.43 -20.44
CA GLY A 656 -31.02 46.67 -20.11
C GLY A 656 -31.17 47.15 -18.66
N GLU A 657 -32.37 47.68 -18.38
CA GLU A 657 -32.75 48.29 -17.10
C GLU A 657 -32.58 47.30 -15.93
N THR A 658 -33.04 46.06 -16.06
CA THR A 658 -32.93 45.03 -15.01
C THR A 658 -31.47 44.70 -14.70
N THR A 659 -30.61 44.60 -15.73
CA THR A 659 -29.17 44.38 -15.53
C THR A 659 -28.55 45.54 -14.77
N ARG A 660 -28.92 46.78 -15.14
CA ARG A 660 -28.44 47.99 -14.44
C ARG A 660 -28.91 48.03 -12.99
N ALA A 661 -30.15 47.65 -12.72
CA ALA A 661 -30.73 47.63 -11.38
C ALA A 661 -30.04 46.62 -10.46
N LEU A 662 -29.63 45.47 -11.00
CA LEU A 662 -28.92 44.40 -10.25
C LEU A 662 -27.41 44.66 -10.11
N ALA A 663 -26.83 45.55 -10.94
CA ALA A 663 -25.41 45.93 -10.88
C ALA A 663 -25.23 47.45 -10.77
N PRO A 664 -25.79 48.12 -9.75
CA PRO A 664 -25.81 49.58 -9.61
C PRO A 664 -24.43 50.20 -9.34
N GLN A 665 -23.45 49.42 -8.96
CA GLN A 665 -22.10 49.87 -8.62
C GLN A 665 -21.26 50.29 -9.85
N PHE A 666 -21.61 49.81 -11.06
CA PHE A 666 -20.83 50.12 -12.25
C PHE A 666 -21.11 51.57 -12.78
N ALA A 667 -20.08 52.17 -13.39
CA ALA A 667 -20.22 53.47 -14.04
C ALA A 667 -21.09 53.34 -15.29
N ALA A 668 -22.34 53.80 -15.25
CA ALA A 668 -23.28 53.67 -16.34
C ALA A 668 -24.08 54.99 -16.60
N LEU A 669 -24.37 55.27 -17.86
CA LEU A 669 -25.25 56.33 -18.26
C LEU A 669 -26.47 55.81 -18.99
N GLU A 670 -27.61 56.43 -18.81
CA GLU A 670 -28.84 56.09 -19.58
C GLU A 670 -28.62 56.53 -21.04
N ILE A 671 -28.90 55.62 -22.00
CA ILE A 671 -28.76 55.92 -23.42
C ILE A 671 -30.05 56.52 -23.97
N ASP A 672 -31.13 55.77 -23.76
CA ASP A 672 -32.42 56.11 -24.39
C ASP A 672 -33.57 55.31 -23.74
N LYS A 673 -34.80 55.83 -23.97
CA LYS A 673 -36.04 55.12 -23.67
C LYS A 673 -36.73 54.80 -25.03
N VAL A 674 -36.63 53.52 -25.47
CA VAL A 674 -37.02 53.12 -26.82
C VAL A 674 -38.14 52.11 -26.78
N VAL A 675 -39.20 52.38 -27.52
CA VAL A 675 -40.22 51.40 -27.80
C VAL A 675 -39.77 50.56 -28.98
N VAL A 676 -39.39 49.33 -28.71
CA VAL A 676 -38.95 48.36 -29.75
C VAL A 676 -40.15 47.74 -30.43
N LYS A 677 -40.05 47.50 -31.76
CA LYS A 677 -41.11 46.91 -32.55
C LYS A 677 -41.68 45.64 -31.98
N GLY A 678 -42.97 45.58 -31.69
CA GLY A 678 -43.65 44.42 -31.09
C GLY A 678 -43.76 44.44 -29.59
N LYS A 679 -43.30 45.49 -28.89
CA LYS A 679 -43.55 45.75 -27.46
C LYS A 679 -44.36 47.02 -27.27
N THR A 680 -45.20 47.04 -26.24
CA THR A 680 -46.01 48.20 -25.83
C THR A 680 -45.26 49.04 -24.77
N GLU A 681 -44.33 48.44 -24.07
CA GLU A 681 -43.52 49.09 -23.02
C GLU A 681 -42.16 49.55 -23.59
N ALA A 682 -41.77 50.76 -23.23
CA ALA A 682 -40.45 51.29 -23.58
C ALA A 682 -39.34 50.65 -22.78
N LEU A 683 -38.30 50.22 -23.47
CA LEU A 683 -37.11 49.65 -22.88
C LEU A 683 -36.13 50.76 -22.53
N HIS A 684 -35.78 50.91 -21.26
CA HIS A 684 -34.66 51.76 -20.85
C HIS A 684 -33.35 51.05 -21.10
N SER A 685 -32.44 51.67 -21.78
CA SER A 685 -31.11 51.16 -22.08
C SER A 685 -30.03 52.05 -21.50
N PHE A 686 -28.96 51.41 -21.06
CA PHE A 686 -27.81 52.08 -20.44
C PHE A 686 -26.51 51.65 -21.12
N THR A 687 -25.48 52.50 -21.05
CA THR A 687 -24.13 52.11 -21.45
C THR A 687 -23.26 51.98 -20.21
N LEU A 688 -22.39 50.94 -20.14
CA LEU A 688 -21.38 50.82 -19.11
C LEU A 688 -20.11 51.52 -19.61
N LEU A 689 -19.58 52.40 -18.79
CA LEU A 689 -18.37 53.18 -19.08
C LEU A 689 -17.16 52.69 -18.28
N GLY A 690 -17.35 51.86 -17.25
CA GLY A 690 -16.27 51.31 -16.46
C GLY A 690 -16.71 50.54 -15.24
N GLU A 691 -15.75 50.03 -14.55
CA GLU A 691 -15.89 49.28 -13.30
C GLU A 691 -16.31 50.20 -12.14
N PRO A 692 -16.67 49.65 -10.96
CA PRO A 692 -17.15 50.42 -9.82
C PRO A 692 -16.21 51.57 -9.40
N GLU A 693 -14.89 51.44 -9.58
CA GLU A 693 -13.90 52.46 -9.28
C GLU A 693 -14.09 53.71 -10.15
N VAL A 694 -14.49 53.49 -11.43
CA VAL A 694 -14.77 54.60 -12.36
C VAL A 694 -16.00 55.39 -11.92
N ALA A 695 -17.02 54.68 -11.41
CA ALA A 695 -18.28 55.30 -10.93
C ALA A 695 -18.02 56.29 -9.76
N LEU A 696 -16.95 56.13 -9.01
CA LEU A 696 -16.57 56.98 -7.88
C LEU A 696 -15.69 58.19 -8.29
N THR A 697 -15.23 58.24 -9.52
CA THR A 697 -14.36 59.32 -9.97
C THR A 697 -15.10 60.68 -10.08
N PRO A 698 -14.49 61.81 -9.68
CA PRO A 698 -15.11 63.11 -9.80
C PRO A 698 -15.47 63.47 -11.24
N GLY A 699 -14.73 62.96 -12.24
CA GLY A 699 -14.99 63.15 -13.66
C GLY A 699 -16.31 62.51 -14.10
N PHE A 700 -16.49 61.22 -13.71
CA PHE A 700 -17.70 60.46 -14.02
C PHE A 700 -18.94 61.08 -13.33
N LEU A 701 -18.84 61.42 -12.05
CA LEU A 701 -19.94 61.99 -11.27
C LEU A 701 -20.47 63.32 -11.90
N LYS A 702 -19.56 64.18 -12.36
CA LYS A 702 -19.92 65.40 -13.09
C LYS A 702 -20.60 65.12 -14.42
N LEU A 703 -20.08 64.14 -15.18
CA LEU A 703 -20.65 63.72 -16.43
C LEU A 703 -22.06 63.09 -16.22
N GLU A 704 -22.21 62.25 -15.21
CA GLU A 704 -23.50 61.61 -14.88
C GLU A 704 -24.55 62.63 -14.50
N GLU A 705 -24.19 63.64 -13.67
CA GLU A 705 -25.08 64.72 -13.28
C GLU A 705 -25.51 65.55 -14.50
N ALA A 706 -24.54 65.99 -15.34
CA ALA A 706 -24.82 66.74 -16.54
C ALA A 706 -25.68 65.99 -17.55
N HIS A 707 -25.42 64.66 -17.69
CA HIS A 707 -26.16 63.78 -18.58
C HIS A 707 -27.58 63.54 -18.08
N LYS A 708 -27.79 63.28 -16.81
CA LYS A 708 -29.13 63.15 -16.20
C LYS A 708 -29.95 64.42 -16.39
N GLU A 709 -29.34 65.57 -16.19
CA GLU A 709 -30.01 66.84 -16.40
C GLU A 709 -30.32 67.09 -17.90
N MET A 710 -29.41 66.75 -18.79
CA MET A 710 -29.67 66.78 -20.25
C MET A 710 -30.92 65.95 -20.63
N LEU A 711 -31.01 64.70 -20.15
CA LEU A 711 -32.17 63.82 -20.41
C LEU A 711 -33.47 64.38 -19.80
N ARG A 712 -33.37 64.93 -18.55
CA ARG A 712 -34.54 65.57 -17.92
C ARG A 712 -35.07 66.75 -18.73
N LEU A 713 -34.21 67.66 -19.18
CA LEU A 713 -34.57 68.80 -20.01
C LEU A 713 -35.08 68.34 -21.36
N PHE A 714 -34.49 67.40 -22.01
CA PHE A 714 -34.91 66.80 -23.24
C PHE A 714 -36.35 66.22 -23.15
N ARG A 715 -36.64 65.46 -22.11
CA ARG A 715 -37.99 64.88 -21.88
C ARG A 715 -39.05 65.91 -21.48
N SER A 716 -38.60 67.01 -20.85
CA SER A 716 -39.52 68.11 -20.57
C SER A 716 -39.64 69.09 -21.70
N GLN A 717 -39.09 68.76 -22.88
CA GLN A 717 -39.13 69.59 -24.12
C GLN A 717 -38.45 70.97 -23.97
N ASP A 718 -37.56 71.15 -22.99
CA ASP A 718 -36.68 72.29 -22.93
C ASP A 718 -35.49 72.10 -23.87
N TRP A 719 -35.69 72.32 -25.13
CA TRP A 719 -34.75 72.10 -26.23
C TRP A 719 -33.46 72.93 -26.06
N ALA A 720 -33.60 74.16 -25.58
CA ALA A 720 -32.45 75.07 -25.41
C ALA A 720 -31.59 74.63 -24.25
N GLY A 721 -32.21 74.31 -23.12
CA GLY A 721 -31.52 73.76 -21.95
C GLY A 721 -30.86 72.43 -22.23
N ALA A 722 -31.58 71.54 -22.92
CA ALA A 722 -30.97 70.21 -23.25
C ALA A 722 -29.76 70.32 -24.18
N HIS A 723 -29.84 71.21 -25.21
CA HIS A 723 -28.77 71.49 -26.15
C HIS A 723 -27.52 72.09 -25.45
N ALA A 724 -27.69 72.98 -24.46
CA ALA A 724 -26.64 73.53 -23.68
C ALA A 724 -25.93 72.41 -22.82
N LYS A 725 -26.70 71.51 -22.22
CA LYS A 725 -26.18 70.35 -21.47
C LYS A 725 -25.48 69.33 -22.36
N ILE A 726 -25.90 69.12 -23.61
CA ILE A 726 -25.16 68.27 -24.57
C ILE A 726 -23.75 68.83 -24.78
N THR A 727 -23.62 70.16 -24.89
CA THR A 727 -22.29 70.81 -25.04
C THR A 727 -21.40 70.62 -23.81
N GLU A 728 -21.99 70.71 -22.63
CA GLU A 728 -21.32 70.45 -21.37
C GLU A 728 -20.84 68.97 -21.26
N CYS A 729 -21.74 68.02 -21.58
CA CYS A 729 -21.41 66.61 -21.57
C CYS A 729 -20.28 66.23 -22.54
N ARG A 730 -20.26 66.83 -23.73
CA ARG A 730 -19.17 66.65 -24.71
C ARG A 730 -17.82 67.12 -24.18
N GLY A 731 -17.80 68.13 -23.33
CA GLY A 731 -16.58 68.65 -22.66
C GLY A 731 -16.15 67.82 -21.44
N LEU A 732 -17.02 66.99 -20.88
CA LEU A 732 -16.79 66.13 -19.71
C LEU A 732 -16.49 64.67 -20.08
N GLU A 733 -16.51 64.32 -21.37
CA GLU A 733 -16.23 62.97 -21.83
C GLU A 733 -14.79 62.60 -21.41
N PRO A 734 -14.58 61.52 -20.59
CA PRO A 734 -13.26 61.15 -20.09
C PRO A 734 -12.30 60.76 -21.21
N GLU A 735 -11.06 61.27 -21.15
CA GLU A 735 -9.97 60.81 -22.03
C GLU A 735 -9.75 59.31 -21.81
N GLY A 736 -9.77 58.50 -22.88
CA GLY A 736 -9.54 57.06 -22.84
C GLY A 736 -10.80 56.19 -22.86
N LEU A 737 -12.02 56.76 -22.74
CA LEU A 737 -13.29 56.04 -23.02
C LEU A 737 -13.53 55.74 -24.50
N CYS A 738 -12.89 56.54 -25.37
CA CYS A 738 -12.94 56.40 -26.83
C CYS A 738 -11.65 55.73 -27.34
N VAL A 739 -11.68 54.47 -27.63
CA VAL A 739 -10.54 53.72 -28.20
C VAL A 739 -10.22 54.14 -29.63
N GLU A 740 -11.18 54.84 -30.32
CA GLU A 740 -11.00 55.32 -31.69
C GLU A 740 -11.95 56.52 -32.08
N PRO A 741 -11.60 57.31 -33.10
CA PRO A 741 -12.48 58.35 -33.61
C PRO A 741 -13.81 57.80 -34.10
N GLY A 742 -14.91 58.30 -33.56
CA GLY A 742 -16.29 57.92 -33.97
C GLY A 742 -16.91 56.81 -33.11
N VAL A 743 -16.26 56.33 -32.08
CA VAL A 743 -16.82 55.42 -31.07
C VAL A 743 -16.75 56.16 -29.72
N GLY A 744 -17.87 56.30 -29.03
CA GLY A 744 -17.96 56.95 -27.74
C GLY A 744 -19.27 57.73 -27.59
N LEU A 745 -19.37 58.49 -26.49
CA LEU A 745 -20.60 59.26 -26.18
C LEU A 745 -20.86 60.39 -27.17
N ARG A 746 -19.84 60.80 -27.94
CA ARG A 746 -19.99 61.91 -28.91
C ARG A 746 -21.12 61.64 -29.92
N LYS A 747 -21.17 60.40 -30.49
CA LYS A 747 -22.25 60.06 -31.45
C LYS A 747 -23.62 60.04 -30.77
N LEU A 748 -23.71 59.58 -29.53
CA LEU A 748 -24.92 59.62 -28.72
C LEU A 748 -25.41 61.10 -28.57
N TYR A 749 -24.51 62.03 -28.22
CA TYR A 749 -24.86 63.44 -28.09
C TYR A 749 -25.16 64.14 -29.42
N ASP A 750 -24.47 63.71 -30.50
CA ASP A 750 -24.79 64.20 -31.83
C ASP A 750 -26.23 63.78 -32.24
N MET A 751 -26.62 62.52 -31.97
CA MET A 751 -27.97 62.05 -32.21
C MET A 751 -29.04 62.80 -31.38
N TYR A 752 -28.75 63.11 -30.12
CA TYR A 752 -29.66 63.93 -29.32
C TYR A 752 -29.77 65.35 -29.84
N ALA A 753 -28.68 65.95 -30.32
CA ALA A 753 -28.70 67.26 -30.94
C ALA A 753 -29.58 67.26 -32.24
N ASP A 754 -29.40 66.24 -33.10
CA ASP A 754 -30.21 66.06 -34.31
C ASP A 754 -31.73 65.86 -34.00
N ARG A 755 -32.03 65.10 -32.94
CA ARG A 755 -33.40 64.92 -32.45
C ARG A 755 -34.00 66.22 -31.93
N ILE A 756 -33.24 67.05 -31.24
CA ILE A 756 -33.69 68.37 -30.77
C ILE A 756 -34.03 69.26 -31.94
N GLU A 757 -33.16 69.30 -32.96
CA GLU A 757 -33.45 70.11 -34.14
C GLU A 757 -34.77 69.63 -34.88
N HIS A 758 -34.90 68.30 -35.00
CA HIS A 758 -36.12 67.73 -35.59
C HIS A 758 -37.40 68.04 -34.77
N TYR A 759 -37.31 67.94 -33.40
CA TYR A 759 -38.43 68.16 -32.51
C TYR A 759 -38.77 69.70 -32.33
N LYS A 760 -37.85 70.59 -32.67
CA LYS A 760 -38.19 72.00 -32.83
C LYS A 760 -39.05 72.28 -34.01
N GLU A 761 -38.88 71.52 -35.11
CA GLU A 761 -39.69 71.59 -36.31
C GLU A 761 -41.05 70.87 -36.20
N GLU A 762 -41.01 69.64 -35.63
CA GLU A 762 -42.13 68.74 -35.39
C GLU A 762 -42.26 68.34 -33.90
N PRO A 763 -42.84 69.17 -33.03
CA PRO A 763 -42.95 68.86 -31.61
C PRO A 763 -43.75 67.56 -31.31
N PRO A 764 -43.29 66.71 -30.38
CA PRO A 764 -43.89 65.40 -30.11
C PRO A 764 -45.23 65.47 -29.33
N GLY A 765 -45.76 66.64 -29.00
CA GLY A 765 -47.00 66.81 -28.25
C GLY A 765 -46.83 66.84 -26.74
N ALA A 766 -47.93 67.31 -26.03
CA ALA A 766 -47.86 67.52 -24.58
C ALA A 766 -47.81 66.20 -23.76
N ASP A 767 -48.35 65.12 -24.29
CA ASP A 767 -48.45 63.79 -23.63
C ASP A 767 -47.26 62.89 -23.96
N TRP A 768 -46.15 63.39 -24.52
CA TRP A 768 -45.02 62.62 -24.88
C TRP A 768 -44.26 62.19 -23.60
N ASP A 769 -44.04 60.87 -23.44
CA ASP A 769 -43.40 60.24 -22.29
C ASP A 769 -41.85 60.22 -22.38
N GLY A 770 -41.28 60.92 -23.36
CA GLY A 770 -39.86 60.94 -23.61
C GLY A 770 -39.30 59.72 -24.35
N SER A 771 -40.14 58.81 -24.79
CA SER A 771 -39.72 57.63 -25.56
C SER A 771 -39.51 57.90 -27.04
N TYR A 772 -38.57 57.22 -27.65
CA TYR A 772 -38.31 57.22 -29.08
C TYR A 772 -38.86 55.95 -29.74
N HIS A 773 -39.71 56.17 -30.77
CA HIS A 773 -40.23 55.05 -31.55
C HIS A 773 -39.29 54.76 -32.73
N ALA A 774 -38.64 53.62 -32.72
CA ALA A 774 -37.75 53.21 -33.81
C ALA A 774 -38.56 52.94 -35.10
N LYS A 775 -38.31 53.74 -36.16
CA LYS A 775 -38.99 53.65 -37.45
C LYS A 775 -38.49 52.51 -38.36
N GLU A 776 -37.26 52.03 -38.14
CA GLU A 776 -36.62 50.97 -38.94
C GLU A 776 -35.91 49.91 -38.03
N LYS A 777 -35.71 48.71 -38.65
CA LYS A 777 -34.94 47.59 -37.98
C LYS A 777 -33.49 47.93 -37.74
#